data_dd7a0f6ddf691c07bbf9929641ab1730
#
_entry.id   dd7a0f6ddf691c07bbf9929641ab1730
#
_cell.length_a   1.000
_cell.length_b   1.000
_cell.length_c   1.000
_cell.angle_alpha   90.00
_cell.angle_beta   90.00
_cell.angle_gamma   90.00
#
_symmetry.space_group_name_H-M   'P 1'
#
loop_
_entity.id
_entity.type
_entity.pdbx_description
1 polymer ?
#
loop_
_entity_poly.entity_id
_entity_poly.type
_entity_poly.pdbx_seq_one_letter_code
_entity_poly.pdbx_strand_id
1 'polypeptide(L)'
;KPSPISELSIQYADLAVWQRQQLQGDRLEGLLTYWKQQLANLPVLQLPTTQPRAEVKTNRGASHTFLIPTEVTQEVRSLSQQAGVTLFMTLLASFKILLQRYSNQDDIVVGTDIANRNQAEIEQLIGFFVNLLVLRTDLSGNPTFIELLQRVRTQTLSAYAHQDLPFDELVRELKPERHLSNTVPLFQVLFVLQNAPTSALELPELTLETIEVENKIARFDLALFLGETEQGIEGRWQYNADLFDADTITRLTNHWKILINSIVSQPQSHINTLEMFTEGEKAQQTMQQQKRKAAKRQKFMSIAPKAVNLSLDKLIKTSYLTDEQKFPLVIQPNNAEFDSMSWSENNREYLEKQLLKHGAILFRGFNIKSVSEFENFAQAICPNLFAEYGDLPRIGEGGKVYGSTPYPADKTILLHNESSHLHCFPLKIWFYCVQPAIEGGETPIVDCRKAYQLLSPQLREKLATKQLMYVRNYAEKLDVSWQNFFKTTDKSEVENYCRQAGIEFEWYSNDGLITRQIRPALAVHPRTGESVFFNQIQLHHISYLDTEVQESLLSIFGESKLPRNVYFGDGTVIAEEEIAEINAVYQQSKTSFPWQQNDVIMLDNMLAAHGRNPYTGQRKIVVSMGEMINSKDINIC
;
A
#
# COMPACT_ATOMS: atom_id res chain seq x y z
N LYS A 1 -49.01 -5.90 -46.21
CA LYS A 1 -48.50 -7.27 -45.95
C LYS A 1 -48.29 -7.41 -44.45
N PRO A 2 -48.63 -8.58 -43.85
CA PRO A 2 -48.28 -8.81 -42.45
C PRO A 2 -46.76 -8.75 -42.29
N SER A 3 -46.31 -8.34 -41.09
CA SER A 3 -44.89 -8.33 -40.76
C SER A 3 -44.30 -9.74 -40.90
N PRO A 4 -43.13 -9.93 -41.54
CA PRO A 4 -42.46 -11.22 -41.55
C PRO A 4 -41.79 -11.56 -40.19
N ILE A 5 -41.76 -10.61 -39.24
CA ILE A 5 -41.19 -10.78 -37.92
C ILE A 5 -42.24 -11.38 -37.01
N SER A 6 -41.88 -12.41 -36.27
CA SER A 6 -42.72 -13.04 -35.24
C SER A 6 -43.07 -12.01 -34.15
N GLU A 7 -44.30 -12.10 -33.64
CA GLU A 7 -44.66 -11.28 -32.47
C GLU A 7 -43.84 -11.74 -31.26
N LEU A 8 -43.32 -10.74 -30.52
CA LEU A 8 -42.57 -10.97 -29.28
C LEU A 8 -43.55 -11.39 -28.17
N SER A 9 -43.18 -12.40 -27.39
CA SER A 9 -43.97 -12.89 -26.26
C SER A 9 -44.11 -11.87 -25.11
N ILE A 10 -43.14 -10.97 -24.98
CA ILE A 10 -43.09 -9.88 -23.98
C ILE A 10 -42.59 -8.61 -24.63
N GLN A 11 -42.90 -7.49 -24.03
CA GLN A 11 -42.43 -6.17 -24.44
C GLN A 11 -41.50 -5.57 -23.37
N TYR A 12 -40.77 -4.51 -23.73
CA TYR A 12 -39.85 -3.86 -22.79
C TYR A 12 -40.56 -3.33 -21.51
N ALA A 13 -41.82 -2.90 -21.63
CA ALA A 13 -42.61 -2.47 -20.50
C ALA A 13 -42.88 -3.59 -19.48
N ASP A 14 -43.10 -4.82 -19.97
CA ASP A 14 -43.30 -6.00 -19.10
C ASP A 14 -42.04 -6.32 -18.32
N LEU A 15 -40.86 -6.25 -19.00
CA LEU A 15 -39.57 -6.40 -18.34
C LEU A 15 -39.35 -5.33 -17.26
N ALA A 16 -39.68 -4.06 -17.55
CA ALA A 16 -39.49 -2.97 -16.60
C ALA A 16 -40.36 -3.17 -15.33
N VAL A 17 -41.58 -3.67 -15.48
CA VAL A 17 -42.45 -4.01 -14.35
C VAL A 17 -41.88 -5.20 -13.56
N TRP A 18 -41.46 -6.26 -14.26
CA TRP A 18 -40.85 -7.44 -13.64
C TRP A 18 -39.57 -7.07 -12.88
N GLN A 19 -38.66 -6.29 -13.46
CA GLN A 19 -37.43 -5.84 -12.82
C GLN A 19 -37.70 -5.07 -11.51
N ARG A 20 -38.69 -4.18 -11.51
CA ARG A 20 -39.08 -3.44 -10.30
C ARG A 20 -39.62 -4.35 -9.19
N GLN A 21 -40.35 -5.43 -9.58
CA GLN A 21 -40.85 -6.43 -8.63
C GLN A 21 -39.73 -7.29 -8.06
N GLN A 22 -38.71 -7.61 -8.88
CA GLN A 22 -37.58 -8.44 -8.47
C GLN A 22 -36.61 -7.68 -7.56
N LEU A 23 -36.46 -6.36 -7.77
CA LEU A 23 -35.52 -5.51 -7.00
C LEU A 23 -36.20 -4.92 -5.76
N GLN A 24 -36.67 -5.78 -4.86
CA GLN A 24 -37.31 -5.41 -3.60
C GLN A 24 -36.88 -6.35 -2.46
N GLY A 25 -37.08 -5.92 -1.21
CA GLY A 25 -36.82 -6.73 -0.01
C GLY A 25 -35.39 -7.27 0.06
N ASP A 26 -35.25 -8.50 0.53
CA ASP A 26 -33.97 -9.16 0.80
C ASP A 26 -33.04 -9.22 -0.42
N ARG A 27 -33.61 -9.36 -1.65
CA ARG A 27 -32.79 -9.37 -2.89
C ARG A 27 -32.11 -8.03 -3.12
N LEU A 28 -32.84 -6.92 -3.01
CA LEU A 28 -32.27 -5.58 -3.16
C LEU A 28 -31.25 -5.30 -2.05
N GLU A 29 -31.55 -5.66 -0.80
CA GLU A 29 -30.65 -5.48 0.33
C GLU A 29 -29.37 -6.28 0.17
N GLY A 30 -29.44 -7.51 -0.32
CA GLY A 30 -28.26 -8.33 -0.62
C GLY A 30 -27.36 -7.71 -1.68
N LEU A 31 -27.93 -7.23 -2.80
CA LEU A 31 -27.19 -6.54 -3.85
C LEU A 31 -26.54 -5.25 -3.34
N LEU A 32 -27.29 -4.44 -2.60
CA LEU A 32 -26.77 -3.20 -2.02
C LEU A 32 -25.68 -3.45 -0.99
N THR A 33 -25.80 -4.47 -0.17
CA THR A 33 -24.78 -4.85 0.83
C THR A 33 -23.48 -5.22 0.16
N TYR A 34 -23.52 -6.06 -0.87
CA TYR A 34 -22.35 -6.42 -1.67
C TYR A 34 -21.66 -5.18 -2.23
N TRP A 35 -22.41 -4.34 -2.95
CA TRP A 35 -21.82 -3.16 -3.58
C TRP A 35 -21.31 -2.11 -2.58
N LYS A 36 -22.01 -1.92 -1.44
CA LYS A 36 -21.53 -1.03 -0.37
C LYS A 36 -20.20 -1.51 0.23
N GLN A 37 -20.01 -2.83 0.37
CA GLN A 37 -18.74 -3.39 0.83
C GLN A 37 -17.63 -3.25 -0.21
N GLN A 38 -17.92 -3.61 -1.46
CA GLN A 38 -16.94 -3.56 -2.55
C GLN A 38 -16.47 -2.14 -2.86
N LEU A 39 -17.35 -1.17 -2.72
CA LEU A 39 -17.10 0.23 -3.10
C LEU A 39 -16.86 1.14 -1.88
N ALA A 40 -16.64 0.57 -0.70
CA ALA A 40 -16.29 1.35 0.48
C ALA A 40 -14.93 2.05 0.27
N ASN A 41 -14.85 3.35 0.60
CA ASN A 41 -13.62 4.15 0.50
C ASN A 41 -12.96 4.07 -0.90
N LEU A 42 -13.75 4.21 -1.97
CA LEU A 42 -13.23 4.18 -3.35
C LEU A 42 -12.15 5.24 -3.56
N PRO A 43 -10.95 4.87 -4.04
CA PRO A 43 -9.96 5.85 -4.44
C PRO A 43 -10.37 6.54 -5.75
N VAL A 44 -10.01 7.81 -5.88
CA VAL A 44 -10.08 8.51 -7.16
C VAL A 44 -8.80 8.21 -7.93
N LEU A 45 -8.92 7.66 -9.14
CA LEU A 45 -7.77 7.37 -9.98
C LEU A 45 -7.10 8.66 -10.47
N GLN A 46 -5.82 8.84 -10.15
CA GLN A 46 -5.04 10.04 -10.48
C GLN A 46 -4.10 9.77 -11.66
N LEU A 47 -4.64 9.82 -12.86
CA LEU A 47 -3.80 9.75 -14.07
C LEU A 47 -3.05 11.07 -14.30
N PRO A 48 -1.79 11.02 -14.78
CA PRO A 48 -1.05 12.20 -15.17
C PRO A 48 -1.72 12.87 -16.37
N THR A 49 -2.34 14.02 -16.16
CA THR A 49 -2.99 14.82 -17.20
C THR A 49 -2.01 15.83 -17.78
N THR A 50 -2.10 16.13 -19.07
CA THR A 50 -1.28 17.15 -19.73
C THR A 50 -1.69 18.57 -19.35
N GLN A 51 -2.95 18.74 -18.93
CA GLN A 51 -3.48 20.00 -18.45
C GLN A 51 -4.19 19.83 -17.11
N PRO A 52 -4.19 20.84 -16.22
CA PRO A 52 -4.94 20.78 -14.99
C PRO A 52 -6.44 20.70 -15.30
N ARG A 53 -7.20 19.99 -14.46
CA ARG A 53 -8.65 19.91 -14.58
C ARG A 53 -9.28 21.30 -14.50
N ALA A 54 -10.05 21.67 -15.54
CA ALA A 54 -10.81 22.91 -15.52
C ALA A 54 -11.98 22.83 -14.52
N GLU A 55 -12.34 23.95 -13.91
CA GLU A 55 -13.51 24.04 -13.03
C GLU A 55 -14.83 23.74 -13.76
N VAL A 56 -14.88 24.01 -15.05
CA VAL A 56 -16.05 23.76 -15.92
C VAL A 56 -15.72 22.67 -16.92
N LYS A 57 -16.47 21.57 -16.89
CA LYS A 57 -16.33 20.45 -17.83
C LYS A 57 -16.85 20.81 -19.19
N THR A 58 -16.05 20.69 -20.24
CA THR A 58 -16.48 20.92 -21.63
C THR A 58 -16.96 19.65 -22.33
N ASN A 59 -16.69 18.45 -21.80
CA ASN A 59 -16.92 17.14 -22.44
C ASN A 59 -16.28 16.99 -23.84
N ARG A 60 -15.29 17.81 -24.17
CA ARG A 60 -14.61 17.74 -25.46
C ARG A 60 -13.84 16.42 -25.57
N GLY A 61 -14.27 15.57 -26.51
CA GLY A 61 -13.70 14.27 -26.76
C GLY A 61 -12.82 14.23 -27.99
N ALA A 62 -11.87 13.30 -27.98
CA ALA A 62 -11.12 12.86 -29.16
C ALA A 62 -10.98 11.34 -29.11
N SER A 63 -10.62 10.74 -30.25
CA SER A 63 -10.41 9.29 -30.34
C SER A 63 -9.07 8.96 -31.01
N HIS A 64 -8.54 7.78 -30.68
CA HIS A 64 -7.33 7.21 -31.25
C HIS A 64 -7.51 5.71 -31.43
N THR A 65 -7.39 5.21 -32.65
CA THR A 65 -7.53 3.79 -32.99
C THR A 65 -6.17 3.10 -33.09
N PHE A 66 -6.15 1.82 -32.79
CA PHE A 66 -4.95 0.99 -32.90
C PHE A 66 -5.33 -0.48 -33.10
N LEU A 67 -4.35 -1.31 -33.48
CA LEU A 67 -4.51 -2.75 -33.67
C LEU A 67 -3.50 -3.51 -32.80
N ILE A 68 -3.96 -4.56 -32.13
CA ILE A 68 -3.14 -5.63 -31.57
C ILE A 68 -3.15 -6.77 -32.61
N PRO A 69 -2.02 -7.14 -33.19
CA PRO A 69 -1.97 -8.14 -34.28
C PRO A 69 -2.50 -9.52 -33.87
N THR A 70 -2.90 -10.30 -34.88
CA THR A 70 -3.46 -11.66 -34.71
C THR A 70 -2.54 -12.57 -33.91
N GLU A 71 -1.22 -12.51 -34.12
CA GLU A 71 -0.24 -13.34 -33.43
C GLU A 71 -0.29 -13.10 -31.92
N VAL A 72 -0.23 -11.82 -31.50
CA VAL A 72 -0.30 -11.44 -30.08
C VAL A 72 -1.69 -11.77 -29.50
N THR A 73 -2.76 -11.57 -30.28
CA THR A 73 -4.12 -11.91 -29.88
C THR A 73 -4.26 -13.41 -29.58
N GLN A 74 -3.67 -14.26 -30.39
CA GLN A 74 -3.67 -15.72 -30.19
C GLN A 74 -2.89 -16.10 -28.91
N GLU A 75 -1.75 -15.47 -28.65
CA GLU A 75 -0.98 -15.69 -27.43
C GLU A 75 -1.76 -15.27 -26.18
N VAL A 76 -2.40 -14.09 -26.18
CA VAL A 76 -3.26 -13.64 -25.08
C VAL A 76 -4.44 -14.61 -24.88
N ARG A 77 -5.05 -15.12 -25.96
CA ARG A 77 -6.14 -16.09 -25.89
C ARG A 77 -5.67 -17.44 -25.30
N SER A 78 -4.51 -17.91 -25.74
CA SER A 78 -3.88 -19.11 -25.20
C SER A 78 -3.61 -18.98 -23.69
N LEU A 79 -3.01 -17.85 -23.27
CA LEU A 79 -2.79 -17.55 -21.86
C LEU A 79 -4.10 -17.52 -21.06
N SER A 80 -5.15 -16.91 -21.61
CA SER A 80 -6.48 -16.87 -20.98
C SER A 80 -7.04 -18.27 -20.75
N GLN A 81 -6.96 -19.13 -21.76
CA GLN A 81 -7.42 -20.53 -21.67
C GLN A 81 -6.61 -21.33 -20.63
N GLN A 82 -5.29 -21.20 -20.63
CA GLN A 82 -4.42 -21.87 -19.66
C GLN A 82 -4.69 -21.42 -18.21
N ALA A 83 -4.99 -20.15 -18.02
CA ALA A 83 -5.30 -19.59 -16.71
C ALA A 83 -6.78 -19.79 -16.26
N GLY A 84 -7.64 -20.38 -17.13
CA GLY A 84 -9.04 -20.60 -16.85
C GLY A 84 -9.87 -19.30 -16.72
N VAL A 85 -9.54 -18.29 -17.53
CA VAL A 85 -10.18 -16.97 -17.53
C VAL A 85 -10.65 -16.57 -18.94
N THR A 86 -11.46 -15.52 -19.04
CA THR A 86 -11.90 -14.99 -20.32
C THR A 86 -10.85 -14.02 -20.91
N LEU A 87 -10.89 -13.82 -22.22
CA LEU A 87 -10.08 -12.81 -22.90
C LEU A 87 -10.28 -11.41 -22.28
N PHE A 88 -11.54 -11.05 -21.94
CA PHE A 88 -11.87 -9.82 -21.23
C PHE A 88 -11.07 -9.69 -19.92
N MET A 89 -11.03 -10.72 -19.09
CA MET A 89 -10.31 -10.69 -17.80
C MET A 89 -8.80 -10.49 -17.98
N THR A 90 -8.21 -11.14 -18.98
CA THR A 90 -6.77 -11.02 -19.28
C THR A 90 -6.41 -9.62 -19.77
N LEU A 91 -7.18 -9.08 -20.71
CA LEU A 91 -6.98 -7.72 -21.20
C LEU A 91 -7.25 -6.67 -20.13
N LEU A 92 -8.29 -6.85 -19.31
CA LEU A 92 -8.58 -5.98 -18.17
C LEU A 92 -7.44 -6.00 -17.14
N ALA A 93 -6.88 -7.17 -16.82
CA ALA A 93 -5.74 -7.28 -15.91
C ALA A 93 -4.52 -6.51 -16.44
N SER A 94 -4.18 -6.68 -17.73
CA SER A 94 -3.09 -5.94 -18.37
C SER A 94 -3.34 -4.43 -18.38
N PHE A 95 -4.57 -4.01 -18.62
CA PHE A 95 -4.97 -2.61 -18.58
C PHE A 95 -4.86 -1.99 -17.18
N LYS A 96 -5.24 -2.75 -16.15
CA LYS A 96 -5.09 -2.30 -14.76
C LYS A 96 -3.63 -2.12 -14.36
N ILE A 97 -2.72 -2.95 -14.85
CA ILE A 97 -1.28 -2.73 -14.65
C ILE A 97 -0.82 -1.43 -15.32
N LEU A 98 -1.28 -1.15 -16.54
CA LEU A 98 -0.97 0.13 -17.20
C LEU A 98 -1.44 1.31 -16.34
N LEU A 99 -2.68 1.27 -15.84
CA LEU A 99 -3.23 2.32 -14.99
C LEU A 99 -2.46 2.46 -13.67
N GLN A 100 -2.08 1.35 -13.02
CA GLN A 100 -1.24 1.34 -11.84
C GLN A 100 0.09 2.05 -12.07
N ARG A 101 0.78 1.71 -13.17
CA ARG A 101 2.09 2.29 -13.51
C ARG A 101 2.02 3.79 -13.79
N TYR A 102 0.90 4.26 -14.36
CA TYR A 102 0.70 5.69 -14.67
C TYR A 102 0.20 6.49 -13.46
N SER A 103 -0.68 5.93 -12.63
CA SER A 103 -1.23 6.60 -11.45
C SER A 103 -0.37 6.45 -10.19
N ASN A 104 0.50 5.45 -10.17
CA ASN A 104 1.22 5.00 -8.97
C ASN A 104 0.27 4.64 -7.81
N GLN A 105 -0.90 4.09 -8.14
CA GLN A 105 -1.91 3.63 -7.19
C GLN A 105 -2.13 2.13 -7.39
N ASP A 106 -2.19 1.36 -6.29
CA ASP A 106 -2.38 -0.10 -6.36
C ASP A 106 -3.85 -0.51 -6.36
N ASP A 107 -4.74 0.34 -5.88
CA ASP A 107 -6.19 0.10 -5.85
C ASP A 107 -6.82 0.72 -7.11
N ILE A 108 -7.10 -0.12 -8.10
CA ILE A 108 -7.52 0.32 -9.44
C ILE A 108 -9.00 0.03 -9.67
N VAL A 109 -9.75 1.11 -9.94
CA VAL A 109 -11.18 1.08 -10.22
C VAL A 109 -11.42 1.40 -11.69
N VAL A 110 -12.13 0.49 -12.38
CA VAL A 110 -12.49 0.62 -13.80
C VAL A 110 -13.97 0.28 -13.97
N GLY A 111 -14.68 1.10 -14.72
CA GLY A 111 -16.04 0.77 -15.16
C GLY A 111 -16.04 -0.15 -16.36
N THR A 112 -17.08 -0.96 -16.52
CA THR A 112 -17.36 -1.70 -17.74
C THR A 112 -18.85 -1.72 -17.99
N ASP A 113 -19.26 -1.79 -19.25
CA ASP A 113 -20.65 -2.02 -19.60
C ASP A 113 -20.93 -3.50 -19.79
N ILE A 114 -22.19 -3.86 -19.57
CA ILE A 114 -22.71 -5.21 -19.83
C ILE A 114 -24.02 -5.09 -20.62
N ALA A 115 -24.24 -6.05 -21.52
CA ALA A 115 -25.47 -6.09 -22.32
C ALA A 115 -26.72 -6.31 -21.46
N ASN A 116 -26.55 -6.94 -20.29
CA ASN A 116 -27.61 -7.23 -19.30
C ASN A 116 -28.80 -7.99 -19.92
N ARG A 117 -28.53 -8.91 -20.87
CA ARG A 117 -29.50 -9.75 -21.54
C ARG A 117 -29.30 -11.20 -21.13
N ASN A 118 -29.67 -11.49 -19.86
CA ASN A 118 -29.37 -12.77 -19.19
C ASN A 118 -30.45 -13.84 -19.41
N GLN A 119 -31.52 -13.52 -20.16
CA GLN A 119 -32.67 -14.41 -20.40
C GLN A 119 -32.98 -14.43 -21.89
N ALA A 120 -33.29 -15.60 -22.42
CA ALA A 120 -33.58 -15.76 -23.86
C ALA A 120 -34.77 -14.91 -24.34
N GLU A 121 -35.75 -14.69 -23.46
CA GLU A 121 -36.96 -13.92 -23.76
C GLU A 121 -36.67 -12.45 -24.02
N ILE A 122 -35.57 -11.91 -23.47
CA ILE A 122 -35.21 -10.49 -23.62
C ILE A 122 -34.16 -10.23 -24.71
N GLU A 123 -33.57 -11.28 -25.30
CA GLU A 123 -32.56 -11.14 -26.34
C GLU A 123 -33.05 -10.36 -27.56
N GLN A 124 -34.31 -10.63 -27.97
CA GLN A 124 -34.89 -10.01 -29.16
C GLN A 124 -35.61 -8.70 -28.90
N LEU A 125 -35.72 -8.26 -27.64
CA LEU A 125 -36.39 -7.01 -27.31
C LEU A 125 -35.54 -5.78 -27.73
N ILE A 126 -36.21 -4.77 -28.24
CA ILE A 126 -35.60 -3.45 -28.43
C ILE A 126 -35.83 -2.60 -27.17
N GLY A 127 -34.77 -2.09 -26.56
CA GLY A 127 -34.86 -1.31 -25.35
C GLY A 127 -33.50 -0.98 -24.75
N PHE A 128 -33.50 -0.28 -23.63
CA PHE A 128 -32.29 0.10 -22.89
C PHE A 128 -31.97 -0.95 -21.83
N PHE A 129 -31.07 -1.87 -22.13
CA PHE A 129 -30.67 -2.97 -21.25
C PHE A 129 -29.30 -2.77 -20.61
N VAL A 130 -28.43 -2.04 -21.28
CA VAL A 130 -27.05 -1.85 -20.87
C VAL A 130 -26.98 -1.33 -19.43
N ASN A 131 -26.19 -2.01 -18.61
CA ASN A 131 -25.87 -1.58 -17.26
C ASN A 131 -24.35 -1.37 -17.11
N LEU A 132 -23.94 -0.54 -16.17
CA LEU A 132 -22.54 -0.30 -15.84
C LEU A 132 -22.15 -1.05 -14.56
N LEU A 133 -21.00 -1.71 -14.60
CA LEU A 133 -20.41 -2.37 -13.44
C LEU A 133 -19.12 -1.68 -13.04
N VAL A 134 -18.83 -1.67 -11.75
CA VAL A 134 -17.61 -1.11 -11.18
C VAL A 134 -16.69 -2.26 -10.78
N LEU A 135 -15.53 -2.38 -11.44
CA LEU A 135 -14.57 -3.45 -11.22
C LEU A 135 -13.35 -2.89 -10.48
N ARG A 136 -13.32 -3.08 -9.16
CA ARG A 136 -12.21 -2.70 -8.28
C ARG A 136 -11.27 -3.88 -8.11
N THR A 137 -9.95 -3.65 -8.24
CA THR A 137 -8.94 -4.69 -8.03
C THR A 137 -7.75 -4.10 -7.29
N ASP A 138 -7.31 -4.78 -6.25
CA ASP A 138 -6.09 -4.48 -5.52
C ASP A 138 -4.89 -5.15 -6.21
N LEU A 139 -3.91 -4.32 -6.66
CA LEU A 139 -2.66 -4.74 -7.28
C LEU A 139 -1.49 -4.69 -6.29
N SER A 140 -1.75 -4.39 -5.03
CA SER A 140 -0.70 -4.28 -4.01
C SER A 140 0.03 -5.61 -3.78
N GLY A 141 1.24 -5.53 -3.19
CA GLY A 141 2.07 -6.69 -2.90
C GLY A 141 2.87 -7.20 -4.10
N ASN A 142 2.89 -6.45 -5.23
CA ASN A 142 3.64 -6.83 -6.44
C ASN A 142 3.39 -8.29 -6.87
N PRO A 143 2.14 -8.72 -7.09
CA PRO A 143 1.83 -10.09 -7.47
C PRO A 143 2.46 -10.45 -8.82
N THR A 144 2.55 -11.74 -9.13
CA THR A 144 2.78 -12.19 -10.50
C THR A 144 1.56 -11.85 -11.35
N PHE A 145 1.72 -11.83 -12.70
CA PHE A 145 0.57 -11.58 -13.57
C PHE A 145 -0.53 -12.63 -13.38
N ILE A 146 -0.17 -13.89 -13.19
CA ILE A 146 -1.14 -14.97 -12.95
C ILE A 146 -1.91 -14.76 -11.64
N GLU A 147 -1.25 -14.36 -10.56
CA GLU A 147 -1.92 -14.04 -9.29
C GLU A 147 -2.88 -12.86 -9.45
N LEU A 148 -2.45 -11.79 -10.14
CA LEU A 148 -3.33 -10.67 -10.46
C LEU A 148 -4.52 -11.11 -11.29
N LEU A 149 -4.31 -11.98 -12.27
CA LEU A 149 -5.36 -12.49 -13.15
C LEU A 149 -6.43 -13.26 -12.35
N GLN A 150 -6.04 -14.01 -11.32
CA GLN A 150 -6.97 -14.67 -10.40
C GLN A 150 -7.74 -13.67 -9.53
N ARG A 151 -7.09 -12.58 -9.07
CA ARG A 151 -7.79 -11.49 -8.39
C ARG A 151 -8.85 -10.85 -9.30
N VAL A 152 -8.49 -10.51 -10.54
CA VAL A 152 -9.40 -9.94 -11.54
C VAL A 152 -10.55 -10.91 -11.83
N ARG A 153 -10.27 -12.20 -12.00
CA ARG A 153 -11.30 -13.25 -12.20
C ARG A 153 -12.31 -13.26 -11.05
N THR A 154 -11.83 -13.34 -9.82
CA THR A 154 -12.68 -13.38 -8.62
C THR A 154 -13.58 -12.16 -8.55
N GLN A 155 -13.01 -10.96 -8.72
CA GLN A 155 -13.76 -9.71 -8.67
C GLN A 155 -14.78 -9.59 -9.81
N THR A 156 -14.41 -9.97 -11.02
CA THR A 156 -15.29 -9.89 -12.19
C THR A 156 -16.48 -10.85 -12.06
N LEU A 157 -16.23 -12.09 -11.64
CA LEU A 157 -17.31 -13.07 -11.42
C LEU A 157 -18.25 -12.64 -10.29
N SER A 158 -17.69 -12.09 -9.22
CA SER A 158 -18.48 -11.55 -8.12
C SER A 158 -19.35 -10.37 -8.57
N ALA A 159 -18.81 -9.45 -9.37
CA ALA A 159 -19.56 -8.33 -9.93
C ALA A 159 -20.69 -8.82 -10.86
N TYR A 160 -20.43 -9.83 -11.70
CA TYR A 160 -21.46 -10.42 -12.57
C TYR A 160 -22.58 -11.10 -11.76
N ALA A 161 -22.26 -11.75 -10.64
CA ALA A 161 -23.29 -12.31 -9.76
C ALA A 161 -24.22 -11.24 -9.15
N HIS A 162 -23.80 -9.98 -9.13
CA HIS A 162 -24.55 -8.85 -8.56
C HIS A 162 -24.91 -7.78 -9.62
N GLN A 163 -24.93 -8.16 -10.91
CA GLN A 163 -25.13 -7.22 -12.03
C GLN A 163 -26.55 -6.70 -12.19
N ASP A 164 -27.52 -7.32 -11.51
CA ASP A 164 -28.94 -6.95 -11.63
C ASP A 164 -29.27 -5.57 -11.02
N LEU A 165 -28.41 -5.05 -10.13
CA LEU A 165 -28.60 -3.70 -9.56
C LEU A 165 -28.30 -2.64 -10.62
N PRO A 166 -29.26 -1.77 -10.99
CA PRO A 166 -29.00 -0.67 -11.91
C PRO A 166 -27.95 0.29 -11.34
N PHE A 167 -27.05 0.75 -12.19
CA PHE A 167 -25.98 1.68 -11.79
C PHE A 167 -26.50 2.97 -11.16
N ASP A 168 -27.60 3.52 -11.67
CA ASP A 168 -28.21 4.73 -11.09
C ASP A 168 -28.72 4.52 -9.67
N GLU A 169 -29.26 3.31 -9.36
CA GLU A 169 -29.66 2.93 -8.01
C GLU A 169 -28.45 2.87 -7.08
N LEU A 170 -27.37 2.26 -7.57
CA LEU A 170 -26.11 2.18 -6.83
C LEU A 170 -25.55 3.56 -6.51
N VAL A 171 -25.52 4.46 -7.48
CA VAL A 171 -25.07 5.87 -7.28
C VAL A 171 -25.97 6.61 -6.28
N ARG A 172 -27.28 6.38 -6.36
CA ARG A 172 -28.26 6.99 -5.44
C ARG A 172 -28.03 6.54 -3.99
N GLU A 173 -27.73 5.27 -3.79
CA GLU A 173 -27.52 4.68 -2.45
C GLU A 173 -26.17 5.01 -1.85
N LEU A 174 -25.10 5.01 -2.64
CA LEU A 174 -23.75 5.32 -2.17
C LEU A 174 -23.53 6.81 -1.93
N LYS A 175 -24.32 7.67 -2.56
CA LYS A 175 -24.23 9.15 -2.46
C LYS A 175 -22.76 9.62 -2.49
N PRO A 176 -21.98 9.27 -3.52
CA PRO A 176 -20.59 9.64 -3.57
C PRO A 176 -20.45 11.16 -3.41
N GLU A 177 -19.46 11.59 -2.63
CA GLU A 177 -19.19 13.00 -2.40
C GLU A 177 -19.05 13.74 -3.74
N ARG A 178 -19.79 14.84 -3.92
CA ARG A 178 -19.84 15.61 -5.17
C ARG A 178 -18.56 16.40 -5.49
N HIS A 179 -17.45 16.14 -4.79
CA HIS A 179 -16.14 16.73 -5.08
C HIS A 179 -15.60 16.35 -6.47
N LEU A 180 -16.21 15.36 -7.12
CA LEU A 180 -15.93 14.94 -8.48
C LEU A 180 -16.95 15.50 -9.49
N SER A 181 -17.35 16.74 -9.35
CA SER A 181 -18.38 17.39 -10.19
C SER A 181 -18.15 17.27 -11.70
N ASN A 182 -17.00 16.81 -12.14
CA ASN A 182 -16.57 16.72 -13.53
C ASN A 182 -16.37 15.29 -14.06
N THR A 183 -16.70 14.24 -13.31
CA THR A 183 -16.52 12.84 -13.72
C THR A 183 -17.81 12.04 -13.51
N VAL A 184 -17.89 10.89 -14.19
CA VAL A 184 -18.94 9.90 -13.90
C VAL A 184 -18.77 9.46 -12.45
N PRO A 185 -19.85 9.35 -11.66
CA PRO A 185 -19.76 8.85 -10.29
C PRO A 185 -19.10 7.48 -10.24
N LEU A 186 -18.29 7.23 -9.20
CA LEU A 186 -17.63 5.98 -8.86
C LEU A 186 -16.38 5.60 -9.68
N PHE A 187 -16.22 6.04 -10.93
CA PHE A 187 -15.02 5.74 -11.72
C PHE A 187 -14.78 6.78 -12.81
N GLN A 188 -13.52 6.92 -13.27
CA GLN A 188 -13.09 7.87 -14.29
C GLN A 188 -12.72 7.18 -15.61
N VAL A 189 -12.45 5.88 -15.56
CA VAL A 189 -11.96 5.09 -16.70
C VAL A 189 -12.94 3.98 -17.02
N LEU A 190 -13.28 3.84 -18.29
CA LEU A 190 -14.13 2.77 -18.83
C LEU A 190 -13.29 1.79 -19.66
N PHE A 191 -13.58 0.48 -19.53
CA PHE A 191 -12.97 -0.58 -20.32
C PHE A 191 -14.06 -1.50 -20.86
N VAL A 192 -14.13 -1.68 -22.17
CA VAL A 192 -15.15 -2.45 -22.85
C VAL A 192 -14.51 -3.40 -23.86
N LEU A 193 -14.89 -4.66 -23.82
CA LEU A 193 -14.63 -5.63 -24.89
C LEU A 193 -15.95 -5.96 -25.60
N GLN A 194 -16.07 -5.51 -26.83
CA GLN A 194 -17.24 -5.75 -27.68
C GLN A 194 -17.10 -7.13 -28.32
N ASN A 195 -17.92 -8.07 -27.88
CA ASN A 195 -18.02 -9.46 -28.42
C ASN A 195 -19.38 -9.73 -29.05
N ALA A 196 -20.17 -8.70 -29.35
CA ALA A 196 -21.40 -8.92 -30.11
C ALA A 196 -21.03 -9.40 -31.52
N PRO A 197 -21.59 -10.54 -31.98
CA PRO A 197 -21.33 -11.01 -33.34
C PRO A 197 -21.87 -9.97 -34.32
N THR A 198 -20.96 -9.26 -34.98
CA THR A 198 -21.31 -8.46 -36.17
C THR A 198 -21.48 -9.43 -37.33
N SER A 199 -22.64 -10.03 -37.46
CA SER A 199 -23.00 -10.67 -38.71
C SER A 199 -23.01 -9.54 -39.79
N ALA A 200 -22.15 -9.67 -40.78
CA ALA A 200 -22.22 -8.79 -41.95
C ALA A 200 -23.66 -8.84 -42.46
N LEU A 201 -24.33 -7.69 -42.43
CA LEU A 201 -25.65 -7.58 -42.99
C LEU A 201 -25.54 -7.64 -44.51
N GLU A 202 -25.65 -8.84 -45.06
CA GLU A 202 -25.69 -9.03 -46.53
C GLU A 202 -27.10 -8.75 -47.02
N LEU A 203 -27.24 -7.64 -47.73
CA LEU A 203 -28.47 -7.29 -48.42
C LEU A 203 -28.27 -7.53 -49.91
N PRO A 204 -29.22 -8.18 -50.62
CA PRO A 204 -29.12 -8.41 -52.04
C PRO A 204 -28.94 -7.06 -52.78
N GLU A 205 -27.93 -6.98 -53.65
CA GLU A 205 -27.60 -5.84 -54.48
C GLU A 205 -27.17 -4.55 -53.74
N LEU A 206 -26.83 -4.65 -52.40
CA LEU A 206 -26.34 -3.54 -51.63
C LEU A 206 -24.98 -3.86 -51.00
N THR A 207 -24.01 -2.96 -51.17
CA THR A 207 -22.77 -2.99 -50.40
C THR A 207 -22.90 -2.01 -49.24
N LEU A 208 -22.73 -2.52 -48.01
CA LEU A 208 -22.75 -1.70 -46.81
C LEU A 208 -21.32 -1.36 -46.38
N GLU A 209 -21.02 -0.09 -46.27
CA GLU A 209 -19.77 0.38 -45.67
C GLU A 209 -20.07 1.08 -44.36
N THR A 210 -19.28 0.75 -43.32
CA THR A 210 -19.36 1.44 -42.04
C THR A 210 -18.60 2.75 -42.12
N ILE A 211 -19.29 3.87 -41.96
CA ILE A 211 -18.66 5.20 -41.84
C ILE A 211 -18.49 5.49 -40.34
N GLU A 212 -17.24 5.64 -39.91
CA GLU A 212 -16.96 6.12 -38.55
C GLU A 212 -17.30 7.61 -38.45
N VAL A 213 -18.26 7.92 -37.59
CA VAL A 213 -18.58 9.29 -37.20
C VAL A 213 -17.81 9.63 -35.91
N GLU A 214 -16.89 10.58 -36.01
CA GLU A 214 -16.20 11.09 -34.83
C GLU A 214 -17.19 11.77 -33.89
N ASN A 215 -17.48 11.11 -32.77
CA ASN A 215 -18.21 11.72 -31.67
C ASN A 215 -17.22 12.52 -30.82
N LYS A 216 -17.23 13.85 -30.97
CA LYS A 216 -16.32 14.76 -30.25
C LYS A 216 -16.72 14.98 -28.78
N ILE A 217 -17.41 14.03 -28.15
CA ILE A 217 -17.86 14.08 -26.77
C ILE A 217 -17.22 12.93 -26.00
N ALA A 218 -16.53 13.23 -24.90
CA ALA A 218 -16.02 12.25 -23.94
C ALA A 218 -16.85 12.33 -22.65
N ARG A 219 -17.48 11.22 -22.30
CA ARG A 219 -18.23 11.08 -21.04
C ARG A 219 -17.33 10.73 -19.85
N PHE A 220 -16.25 10.00 -20.12
CA PHE A 220 -15.23 9.58 -19.17
C PHE A 220 -13.94 10.36 -19.41
N ASP A 221 -13.04 10.35 -18.41
CA ASP A 221 -11.71 10.90 -18.63
C ASP A 221 -10.97 10.10 -19.71
N LEU A 222 -11.11 8.77 -19.65
CA LEU A 222 -10.52 7.82 -20.58
C LEU A 222 -11.47 6.62 -20.76
N ALA A 223 -11.70 6.19 -21.98
CA ALA A 223 -12.44 4.97 -22.27
C ALA A 223 -11.68 4.16 -23.33
N LEU A 224 -11.56 2.85 -23.10
CA LEU A 224 -10.95 1.91 -24.05
C LEU A 224 -12.01 0.92 -24.52
N PHE A 225 -12.29 0.96 -25.79
CA PHE A 225 -13.18 0.01 -26.48
C PHE A 225 -12.31 -0.94 -27.30
N LEU A 226 -12.54 -2.23 -27.16
CA LEU A 226 -11.85 -3.30 -27.88
C LEU A 226 -12.86 -4.13 -28.64
N GLY A 227 -12.51 -4.59 -29.81
CA GLY A 227 -13.30 -5.49 -30.65
C GLY A 227 -12.41 -6.53 -31.31
N GLU A 228 -12.89 -7.77 -31.41
CA GLU A 228 -12.18 -8.82 -32.14
C GLU A 228 -12.50 -8.72 -33.63
N THR A 229 -11.45 -8.75 -34.45
CA THR A 229 -11.52 -8.74 -35.92
C THR A 229 -10.67 -9.86 -36.50
N GLU A 230 -10.73 -10.09 -37.80
CA GLU A 230 -9.87 -11.05 -38.49
C GLU A 230 -8.37 -10.68 -38.41
N GLN A 231 -8.06 -9.40 -38.21
CA GLN A 231 -6.69 -8.87 -38.13
C GLN A 231 -6.13 -8.86 -36.69
N GLY A 232 -6.94 -9.25 -35.71
CA GLY A 232 -6.58 -9.26 -34.29
C GLY A 232 -7.59 -8.51 -33.43
N ILE A 233 -7.13 -7.81 -32.40
CA ILE A 233 -7.99 -6.95 -31.57
C ILE A 233 -7.80 -5.50 -31.99
N GLU A 234 -8.88 -4.93 -32.54
CA GLU A 234 -8.97 -3.51 -32.80
C GLU A 234 -9.32 -2.76 -31.50
N GLY A 235 -8.55 -1.72 -31.19
CA GLY A 235 -8.75 -0.89 -30.01
C GLY A 235 -9.03 0.55 -30.39
N ARG A 236 -9.95 1.17 -29.66
CA ARG A 236 -10.26 2.59 -29.78
C ARG A 236 -10.28 3.25 -28.40
N TRP A 237 -9.36 4.19 -28.22
CA TRP A 237 -9.42 5.13 -27.13
C TRP A 237 -10.43 6.24 -27.43
N GLN A 238 -11.25 6.57 -26.45
CA GLN A 238 -12.00 7.82 -26.40
C GLN A 238 -11.57 8.55 -25.12
N TYR A 239 -11.16 9.79 -25.24
CA TYR A 239 -10.56 10.52 -24.13
C TYR A 239 -11.00 11.98 -24.08
N ASN A 240 -10.96 12.56 -22.91
CA ASN A 240 -11.21 13.97 -22.69
C ASN A 240 -10.00 14.78 -23.19
N ALA A 241 -10.19 15.52 -24.29
CA ALA A 241 -9.15 16.32 -24.94
C ALA A 241 -8.70 17.54 -24.12
N ASP A 242 -9.40 17.87 -23.04
CA ASP A 242 -8.96 18.89 -22.09
C ASP A 242 -8.03 18.33 -21.01
N LEU A 243 -7.95 17.00 -20.88
CA LEU A 243 -7.07 16.34 -19.93
C LEU A 243 -5.86 15.67 -20.59
N PHE A 244 -6.04 15.15 -21.81
CA PHE A 244 -5.02 14.37 -22.52
C PHE A 244 -4.83 14.88 -23.93
N ASP A 245 -3.58 14.95 -24.37
CA ASP A 245 -3.23 15.18 -25.76
C ASP A 245 -3.07 13.86 -26.55
N ALA A 246 -3.04 13.95 -27.88
CA ALA A 246 -2.90 12.79 -28.76
C ALA A 246 -1.58 12.05 -28.56
N ASP A 247 -0.50 12.76 -28.25
CA ASP A 247 0.83 12.15 -28.02
C ASP A 247 0.84 11.31 -26.74
N THR A 248 0.15 11.76 -25.70
CA THR A 248 -0.02 10.99 -24.45
C THR A 248 -0.81 9.72 -24.70
N ILE A 249 -1.88 9.75 -25.49
CA ILE A 249 -2.67 8.56 -25.82
C ILE A 249 -1.89 7.59 -26.71
N THR A 250 -1.14 8.10 -27.67
CA THR A 250 -0.25 7.30 -28.52
C THR A 250 0.81 6.58 -27.66
N ARG A 251 1.40 7.27 -26.69
CA ARG A 251 2.35 6.71 -25.75
C ARG A 251 1.71 5.64 -24.85
N LEU A 252 0.53 5.90 -24.28
CA LEU A 252 -0.27 4.92 -23.52
C LEU A 252 -0.51 3.65 -24.34
N THR A 253 -0.90 3.81 -25.60
CA THR A 253 -1.13 2.69 -26.52
C THR A 253 0.13 1.85 -26.72
N ASN A 254 1.26 2.49 -27.02
CA ASN A 254 2.53 1.80 -27.23
C ASN A 254 2.99 1.07 -25.95
N HIS A 255 2.88 1.72 -24.81
CA HIS A 255 3.20 1.11 -23.53
C HIS A 255 2.32 -0.11 -23.24
N TRP A 256 1.02 -0.04 -23.51
CA TRP A 256 0.12 -1.17 -23.31
C TRP A 256 0.41 -2.33 -24.25
N LYS A 257 0.73 -2.07 -25.52
CA LYS A 257 1.16 -3.12 -26.47
C LYS A 257 2.44 -3.83 -26.03
N ILE A 258 3.44 -3.07 -25.57
CA ILE A 258 4.69 -3.63 -25.05
C ILE A 258 4.41 -4.46 -23.78
N LEU A 259 3.56 -3.96 -22.89
CA LEU A 259 3.16 -4.65 -21.67
C LEU A 259 2.46 -5.97 -21.97
N ILE A 260 1.53 -6.01 -22.93
CA ILE A 260 0.86 -7.26 -23.37
C ILE A 260 1.89 -8.26 -23.87
N ASN A 261 2.82 -7.85 -24.75
CA ASN A 261 3.89 -8.73 -25.24
C ASN A 261 4.77 -9.26 -24.10
N SER A 262 5.08 -8.43 -23.12
CA SER A 262 5.84 -8.85 -21.94
C SER A 262 5.06 -9.86 -21.08
N ILE A 263 3.76 -9.65 -20.92
CA ILE A 263 2.87 -10.55 -20.16
C ILE A 263 2.80 -11.94 -20.82
N VAL A 264 2.56 -12.02 -22.12
CA VAL A 264 2.44 -13.32 -22.81
C VAL A 264 3.75 -14.07 -22.86
N SER A 265 4.88 -13.35 -22.93
CA SER A 265 6.22 -13.93 -22.89
C SER A 265 6.62 -14.43 -21.50
N GLN A 266 6.18 -13.77 -20.44
CA GLN A 266 6.61 -14.04 -19.06
C GLN A 266 5.45 -13.91 -18.04
N PRO A 267 4.41 -14.76 -18.13
CA PRO A 267 3.20 -14.61 -17.31
C PRO A 267 3.42 -14.88 -15.80
N GLN A 268 4.51 -15.54 -15.43
CA GLN A 268 4.90 -15.78 -14.04
C GLN A 268 5.72 -14.64 -13.43
N SER A 269 6.05 -13.61 -14.21
CA SER A 269 6.81 -12.46 -13.71
C SER A 269 5.94 -11.56 -12.85
N HIS A 270 6.56 -10.95 -11.84
CA HIS A 270 5.91 -9.93 -11.01
C HIS A 270 5.53 -8.71 -11.85
N ILE A 271 4.37 -8.13 -11.58
CA ILE A 271 3.81 -7.04 -12.40
C ILE A 271 4.75 -5.83 -12.50
N ASN A 272 5.59 -5.56 -11.49
CA ASN A 272 6.55 -4.45 -11.51
C ASN A 272 7.78 -4.71 -12.40
N THR A 273 8.04 -5.96 -12.79
CA THR A 273 9.19 -6.34 -13.64
C THR A 273 8.82 -6.42 -15.11
N LEU A 274 7.52 -6.43 -15.45
CA LEU A 274 7.03 -6.48 -16.81
C LEU A 274 7.47 -5.25 -17.60
N GLU A 275 7.95 -5.47 -18.81
CA GLU A 275 8.40 -4.41 -19.72
C GLU A 275 7.20 -3.57 -20.20
N MET A 276 7.37 -2.25 -20.24
CA MET A 276 6.34 -1.32 -20.70
C MET A 276 6.90 -0.23 -21.60
N PHE A 277 8.18 0.12 -21.44
CA PHE A 277 8.79 1.25 -22.17
C PHE A 277 9.38 0.83 -23.50
N THR A 278 9.31 1.72 -24.48
CA THR A 278 9.99 1.54 -25.77
C THR A 278 11.51 1.58 -25.59
N GLU A 279 12.25 0.95 -26.51
CA GLU A 279 13.73 0.99 -26.49
C GLU A 279 14.27 2.44 -26.54
N GLY A 280 13.59 3.33 -27.26
CA GLY A 280 13.93 4.75 -27.29
C GLY A 280 13.77 5.43 -25.92
N GLU A 281 12.70 5.13 -25.19
CA GLU A 281 12.45 5.66 -23.85
C GLU A 281 13.44 5.10 -22.83
N LYS A 282 13.75 3.79 -22.91
CA LYS A 282 14.79 3.17 -22.10
C LYS A 282 16.16 3.80 -22.36
N ALA A 283 16.50 4.03 -23.64
CA ALA A 283 17.71 4.72 -24.04
C ALA A 283 17.74 6.18 -23.53
N GLN A 284 16.62 6.89 -23.62
CA GLN A 284 16.49 8.27 -23.07
C GLN A 284 16.62 8.29 -21.53
N GLN A 285 15.98 7.36 -20.82
CA GLN A 285 16.13 7.24 -19.38
C GLN A 285 17.58 6.92 -19.00
N THR A 286 18.21 6.00 -19.73
CA THR A 286 19.63 5.66 -19.54
C THR A 286 20.53 6.86 -19.89
N MET A 287 20.27 7.57 -21.00
CA MET A 287 20.99 8.79 -21.35
C MET A 287 20.75 9.92 -20.35
N GLN A 288 19.53 10.10 -19.85
CA GLN A 288 19.27 11.09 -18.79
C GLN A 288 19.95 10.72 -17.50
N GLN A 289 19.97 9.44 -17.12
CA GLN A 289 20.74 8.97 -15.97
C GLN A 289 22.24 9.14 -16.22
N GLN A 290 22.74 8.82 -17.43
CA GLN A 290 24.14 9.06 -17.81
C GLN A 290 24.46 10.55 -17.92
N LYS A 291 23.56 11.37 -18.49
CA LYS A 291 23.71 12.85 -18.49
C LYS A 291 23.65 13.44 -17.10
N ARG A 292 22.78 12.94 -16.22
CA ARG A 292 22.77 13.31 -14.79
C ARG A 292 24.06 12.84 -14.10
N LYS A 293 24.53 11.62 -14.39
CA LYS A 293 25.83 11.13 -13.92
C LYS A 293 27.00 11.90 -14.55
N ALA A 294 26.94 12.21 -15.85
CA ALA A 294 27.98 12.97 -16.55
C ALA A 294 27.95 14.47 -16.18
N ALA A 295 26.78 15.07 -16.02
CA ALA A 295 26.66 16.45 -15.51
C ALA A 295 27.11 16.54 -14.04
N LYS A 296 26.79 15.52 -13.23
CA LYS A 296 27.44 15.36 -11.91
C LYS A 296 28.95 15.21 -12.03
N ARG A 297 29.45 14.39 -12.98
CA ARG A 297 30.88 14.17 -13.22
C ARG A 297 31.55 15.41 -13.83
N GLN A 298 30.89 16.14 -14.74
CA GLN A 298 31.40 17.38 -15.35
C GLN A 298 31.36 18.55 -14.37
N LYS A 299 30.34 18.64 -13.50
CA LYS A 299 30.35 19.53 -12.34
C LYS A 299 31.49 19.17 -11.35
N PHE A 300 31.83 17.88 -11.26
CA PHE A 300 33.00 17.41 -10.52
C PHE A 300 34.33 17.71 -11.22
N MET A 301 34.40 17.68 -12.57
CA MET A 301 35.62 17.90 -13.36
C MET A 301 35.87 19.36 -13.72
N SER A 302 34.86 20.22 -13.74
CA SER A 302 35.04 21.67 -13.97
C SER A 302 35.42 22.43 -12.71
N ILE A 303 35.41 21.79 -11.57
CA ILE A 303 36.05 22.27 -10.36
C ILE A 303 37.47 21.67 -10.38
N ALA A 304 38.43 22.41 -10.97
CA ALA A 304 39.86 22.14 -10.74
C ALA A 304 40.08 21.93 -9.24
N PRO A 305 40.88 20.95 -8.81
CA PRO A 305 41.04 20.64 -7.41
C PRO A 305 41.83 21.78 -6.71
N LYS A 306 41.10 22.83 -6.35
CA LYS A 306 41.44 23.51 -5.10
C LYS A 306 40.83 22.60 -4.05
N ALA A 307 41.64 21.86 -3.36
CA ALA A 307 41.30 21.20 -2.11
C ALA A 307 40.79 22.26 -1.13
N VAL A 308 39.51 22.60 -1.28
CA VAL A 308 38.75 23.24 -0.22
C VAL A 308 38.15 22.07 0.56
N ASN A 309 38.91 21.63 1.56
CA ASN A 309 38.32 20.99 2.73
C ASN A 309 37.34 22.01 3.31
N LEU A 310 36.09 22.03 2.76
CA LEU A 310 34.96 22.62 3.44
C LEU A 310 34.70 21.70 4.62
N SER A 311 35.16 22.12 5.80
CA SER A 311 34.89 21.44 7.06
C SER A 311 33.38 21.20 7.10
N LEU A 312 32.94 20.02 7.55
CA LEU A 312 31.55 19.63 7.76
C LEU A 312 30.71 20.75 8.38
N ASP A 313 31.36 21.54 9.29
CA ASP A 313 30.81 22.71 9.98
C ASP A 313 30.32 23.84 9.06
N LYS A 314 30.74 23.87 7.79
CA LYS A 314 30.27 24.88 6.82
C LYS A 314 29.00 24.45 6.07
N LEU A 315 28.74 23.16 6.00
CA LEU A 315 27.57 22.61 5.25
C LEU A 315 26.37 22.35 6.15
N ILE A 316 26.62 21.91 7.37
CA ILE A 316 25.58 21.57 8.35
C ILE A 316 25.91 22.21 9.71
N LYS A 317 24.85 22.42 10.48
CA LYS A 317 24.90 22.76 11.90
C LYS A 317 24.39 21.59 12.72
N THR A 318 25.10 21.26 13.79
CA THR A 318 24.63 20.26 14.78
C THR A 318 24.25 20.97 16.07
N SER A 319 23.18 20.53 16.69
CA SER A 319 22.68 21.03 17.97
C SER A 319 21.93 19.91 18.72
N TYR A 320 21.40 20.24 19.88
CA TYR A 320 20.51 19.39 20.64
C TYR A 320 19.17 20.10 20.84
N LEU A 321 18.13 19.37 21.23
CA LEU A 321 16.82 19.96 21.51
C LEU A 321 16.88 20.93 22.70
N THR A 322 17.67 20.57 23.73
CA THR A 322 17.97 21.42 24.89
C THR A 322 19.43 21.27 25.24
N ASP A 323 20.01 22.26 25.93
CA ASP A 323 21.43 22.23 26.35
C ASP A 323 21.74 21.12 27.35
N GLU A 324 20.72 20.66 28.08
CA GLU A 324 20.82 19.61 29.12
C GLU A 324 20.75 18.20 28.56
N GLN A 325 20.09 18.02 27.39
CA GLN A 325 19.82 16.70 26.80
C GLN A 325 20.54 16.53 25.47
N LYS A 326 21.60 15.70 25.47
CA LYS A 326 22.38 15.37 24.26
C LYS A 326 21.72 14.32 23.36
N PHE A 327 20.39 14.20 23.41
CA PHE A 327 19.57 13.22 22.72
C PHE A 327 18.20 13.80 22.34
N PRO A 328 17.75 13.72 21.06
CA PRO A 328 18.53 13.30 19.89
C PRO A 328 19.54 14.36 19.42
N LEU A 329 20.49 13.97 18.56
CA LEU A 329 21.30 14.92 17.81
C LEU A 329 20.42 15.59 16.74
N VAL A 330 20.43 16.91 16.66
CA VAL A 330 19.73 17.65 15.60
C VAL A 330 20.76 18.08 14.55
N ILE A 331 20.49 17.75 13.28
CA ILE A 331 21.31 18.17 12.13
C ILE A 331 20.47 19.08 11.24
N GLN A 332 21.00 20.26 10.90
CA GLN A 332 20.35 21.25 10.06
C GLN A 332 21.31 21.73 8.96
N PRO A 333 20.85 21.94 7.72
CA PRO A 333 21.64 22.59 6.68
C PRO A 333 21.92 24.05 7.03
N ASN A 334 23.10 24.56 6.65
CA ASN A 334 23.44 25.95 6.82
C ASN A 334 22.95 26.88 5.70
N ASN A 335 22.44 26.32 4.57
CA ASN A 335 21.87 27.09 3.48
C ASN A 335 20.65 26.41 2.86
N ALA A 336 19.78 27.16 2.19
CA ALA A 336 18.56 26.68 1.58
C ALA A 336 18.76 25.84 0.30
N GLU A 337 19.94 25.93 -0.34
CA GLU A 337 20.27 25.18 -1.57
C GLU A 337 21.02 23.87 -1.28
N PHE A 338 20.89 23.35 -0.07
CA PHE A 338 21.58 22.16 0.40
C PHE A 338 21.04 20.91 -0.33
N ASP A 339 21.93 20.16 -1.01
CA ASP A 339 21.60 18.86 -1.63
C ASP A 339 21.65 17.75 -0.57
N SER A 340 20.51 17.51 0.06
CA SER A 340 20.34 16.53 1.13
C SER A 340 20.70 15.10 0.69
N MET A 341 20.39 14.71 -0.55
CA MET A 341 20.64 13.38 -1.07
C MET A 341 22.12 13.11 -1.27
N SER A 342 22.78 13.98 -2.03
CA SER A 342 24.23 13.83 -2.28
C SER A 342 25.03 13.95 -1.00
N TRP A 343 24.61 14.83 -0.09
CA TRP A 343 25.30 14.96 1.19
C TRP A 343 25.17 13.69 2.03
N SER A 344 23.96 13.13 2.16
CA SER A 344 23.73 11.93 2.96
C SER A 344 24.46 10.72 2.39
N GLU A 345 24.46 10.56 1.06
CA GLU A 345 25.19 9.49 0.39
C GLU A 345 26.70 9.54 0.64
N ASN A 346 27.29 10.76 0.64
CA ASN A 346 28.72 10.97 0.84
C ASN A 346 29.15 10.97 2.32
N ASN A 347 28.19 11.06 3.25
CA ASN A 347 28.46 11.16 4.68
C ASN A 347 27.86 9.99 5.48
N ARG A 348 27.64 8.83 4.86
CA ARG A 348 27.09 7.64 5.55
C ARG A 348 27.87 7.25 6.78
N GLU A 349 29.19 7.20 6.68
CA GLU A 349 30.05 6.82 7.79
C GLU A 349 29.97 7.83 8.96
N TYR A 350 29.91 9.13 8.64
CA TYR A 350 29.69 10.16 9.63
C TYR A 350 28.32 10.00 10.33
N LEU A 351 27.26 9.81 9.56
CA LEU A 351 25.90 9.61 10.08
C LEU A 351 25.81 8.35 10.94
N GLU A 352 26.42 7.25 10.50
CA GLU A 352 26.51 6.02 11.28
C GLU A 352 27.20 6.24 12.63
N LYS A 353 28.36 6.90 12.61
CA LYS A 353 29.08 7.23 13.84
C LYS A 353 28.27 8.12 14.79
N GLN A 354 27.53 9.12 14.24
CA GLN A 354 26.68 9.97 15.06
C GLN A 354 25.47 9.21 15.60
N LEU A 355 24.85 8.31 14.80
CA LEU A 355 23.73 7.49 15.21
C LEU A 355 24.14 6.55 16.37
N LEU A 356 25.24 5.84 16.24
CA LEU A 356 25.74 4.94 17.28
C LEU A 356 26.11 5.72 18.57
N LYS A 357 26.62 6.94 18.43
CA LYS A 357 26.95 7.78 19.57
C LYS A 357 25.71 8.31 20.30
N HIS A 358 24.71 8.77 19.54
CA HIS A 358 23.56 9.49 20.09
C HIS A 358 22.26 8.66 20.13
N GLY A 359 22.19 7.51 19.47
CA GLY A 359 20.99 6.65 19.38
C GLY A 359 19.89 7.18 18.46
N ALA A 360 19.84 8.50 18.24
CA ALA A 360 18.85 9.15 17.39
C ALA A 360 19.40 10.42 16.73
N ILE A 361 18.98 10.67 15.48
CA ILE A 361 19.32 11.89 14.72
C ILE A 361 18.04 12.49 14.16
N LEU A 362 17.75 13.75 14.49
CA LEU A 362 16.67 14.55 13.92
C LEU A 362 17.24 15.43 12.78
N PHE A 363 16.82 15.16 11.55
CA PHE A 363 17.11 15.97 10.38
C PHE A 363 16.01 17.02 10.21
N ARG A 364 16.34 18.28 10.36
CA ARG A 364 15.41 19.41 10.28
C ARG A 364 15.85 20.37 9.20
N GLY A 365 14.95 20.78 8.30
CA GLY A 365 15.27 21.70 7.20
C GLY A 365 16.00 21.04 6.03
N PHE A 366 16.00 19.73 5.89
CA PHE A 366 16.63 18.96 4.79
C PHE A 366 15.89 19.05 3.46
N ASN A 367 14.81 19.83 3.39
CA ASN A 367 14.06 20.11 2.16
C ASN A 367 13.49 18.84 1.47
N ILE A 368 13.11 17.85 2.26
CA ILE A 368 12.44 16.62 1.81
C ILE A 368 10.94 16.93 1.76
N LYS A 369 10.32 16.91 0.55
CA LYS A 369 8.97 17.44 0.34
C LYS A 369 7.93 16.36 0.01
N SER A 370 8.37 15.13 -0.20
CA SER A 370 7.49 14.03 -0.58
C SER A 370 7.92 12.71 0.05
N VAL A 371 6.99 11.75 0.11
CA VAL A 371 7.26 10.38 0.59
C VAL A 371 8.33 9.71 -0.27
N SER A 372 8.32 9.93 -1.59
CA SER A 372 9.35 9.40 -2.50
C SER A 372 10.74 10.02 -2.25
N GLU A 373 10.81 11.32 -1.95
CA GLU A 373 12.08 11.94 -1.59
C GLU A 373 12.59 11.45 -0.24
N PHE A 374 11.68 11.20 0.71
CA PHE A 374 12.02 10.57 1.99
C PHE A 374 12.56 9.14 1.79
N GLU A 375 11.93 8.32 0.96
CA GLU A 375 12.43 6.98 0.64
C GLU A 375 13.85 7.04 0.05
N ASN A 376 14.06 7.92 -0.93
CA ASN A 376 15.38 8.13 -1.53
C ASN A 376 16.42 8.62 -0.50
N PHE A 377 16.01 9.49 0.42
CA PHE A 377 16.88 9.98 1.50
C PHE A 377 17.28 8.85 2.47
N ALA A 378 16.32 8.08 2.94
CA ALA A 378 16.60 6.93 3.79
C ALA A 378 17.48 5.88 3.08
N GLN A 379 17.22 5.63 1.78
CA GLN A 379 18.01 4.73 0.96
C GLN A 379 19.42 5.27 0.66
N ALA A 380 19.59 6.58 0.57
CA ALA A 380 20.91 7.21 0.44
C ALA A 380 21.78 6.93 1.67
N ILE A 381 21.20 6.83 2.86
CA ILE A 381 21.88 6.49 4.12
C ILE A 381 22.02 4.97 4.27
N CYS A 382 20.91 4.24 4.08
CA CYS A 382 20.82 2.80 4.23
C CYS A 382 20.31 2.14 2.93
N PRO A 383 21.19 1.60 2.07
CA PRO A 383 20.79 1.00 0.79
C PRO A 383 19.81 -0.16 0.92
N ASN A 384 19.89 -0.89 2.04
CA ASN A 384 19.09 -2.08 2.31
C ASN A 384 17.87 -1.74 3.18
N LEU A 385 16.95 -0.92 2.66
CA LEU A 385 15.67 -0.71 3.29
C LEU A 385 14.78 -1.96 3.12
N PHE A 386 13.99 -2.24 4.13
CA PHE A 386 13.13 -3.42 4.17
C PHE A 386 11.75 -3.11 3.56
N ALA A 387 11.26 -4.04 2.71
CA ALA A 387 10.00 -3.86 1.98
C ALA A 387 8.81 -4.61 2.62
N GLU A 388 9.07 -5.58 3.50
CA GLU A 388 8.03 -6.40 4.12
C GLU A 388 8.09 -6.30 5.65
N TYR A 389 6.97 -5.93 6.27
CA TYR A 389 6.85 -5.85 7.73
C TYR A 389 5.78 -6.82 8.24
N GLY A 390 6.15 -7.67 9.22
CA GLY A 390 5.42 -8.88 9.59
C GLY A 390 4.29 -8.76 10.60
N ASP A 391 4.18 -7.70 11.42
CA ASP A 391 3.33 -7.75 12.62
C ASP A 391 1.94 -7.12 12.50
N LEU A 392 1.75 -6.20 11.58
CA LEU A 392 0.45 -5.62 11.28
C LEU A 392 0.37 -5.29 9.79
N PRO A 393 -0.80 -5.43 9.15
CA PRO A 393 -0.99 -4.96 7.79
C PRO A 393 -0.81 -3.44 7.78
N ARG A 394 0.38 -2.97 7.47
CA ARG A 394 0.64 -1.55 7.27
C ARG A 394 0.23 -1.19 5.86
N ILE A 395 -0.51 -0.10 5.72
CA ILE A 395 -0.84 0.47 4.43
C ILE A 395 0.46 1.02 3.85
N GLY A 396 0.94 0.44 2.75
CA GLY A 396 2.10 0.93 2.03
C GLY A 396 1.80 2.32 1.45
N GLU A 397 2.73 3.26 1.65
CA GLU A 397 2.67 4.60 1.02
C GLU A 397 3.47 4.62 -0.31
N GLY A 398 3.92 3.46 -0.75
CA GLY A 398 4.76 3.23 -1.93
C GLY A 398 6.16 2.72 -1.57
N GLY A 399 6.71 1.81 -2.39
CA GLY A 399 8.07 1.29 -2.24
C GLY A 399 8.36 0.67 -0.87
N LYS A 400 9.34 1.22 -0.15
CA LYS A 400 9.80 0.75 1.17
C LYS A 400 9.37 1.68 2.31
N VAL A 401 8.28 2.42 2.13
CA VAL A 401 7.71 3.35 3.11
C VAL A 401 6.31 2.90 3.50
N TYR A 402 6.02 2.94 4.78
CA TYR A 402 4.76 2.48 5.37
C TYR A 402 4.07 3.62 6.10
N GLY A 403 2.74 3.60 6.14
CA GLY A 403 1.97 4.39 7.08
C GLY A 403 2.32 4.02 8.52
N SER A 404 2.26 4.97 9.45
CA SER A 404 2.35 4.66 10.88
C SER A 404 1.18 3.75 11.29
N THR A 405 1.39 2.92 12.31
CA THR A 405 0.39 1.98 12.83
C THR A 405 -0.96 2.67 13.04
N PRO A 406 -2.06 2.16 12.43
CA PRO A 406 -3.39 2.69 12.68
C PRO A 406 -3.75 2.47 14.15
N TYR A 407 -3.81 3.54 14.91
CA TYR A 407 -4.14 3.52 16.34
C TYR A 407 -4.93 4.80 16.69
N PRO A 408 -5.96 4.75 17.54
CA PRO A 408 -6.81 5.90 17.83
C PRO A 408 -6.02 7.15 18.18
N ALA A 409 -6.45 8.32 17.67
CA ALA A 409 -5.71 9.57 17.80
C ALA A 409 -5.61 10.04 19.27
N ASP A 410 -6.65 9.77 20.05
CA ASP A 410 -6.78 10.11 21.47
C ASP A 410 -5.99 9.17 22.41
N LYS A 411 -5.42 8.08 21.90
CA LYS A 411 -4.66 7.10 22.70
C LYS A 411 -3.16 7.23 22.47
N THR A 412 -2.40 7.00 23.53
CA THR A 412 -0.93 6.92 23.49
C THR A 412 -0.47 5.59 22.92
N ILE A 413 0.49 5.59 21.99
CA ILE A 413 1.31 4.39 21.72
C ILE A 413 2.48 4.45 22.69
N LEU A 414 2.54 3.44 23.56
CA LEU A 414 3.53 3.36 24.62
C LEU A 414 4.93 3.12 24.08
N LEU A 415 5.94 3.39 24.90
CA LEU A 415 7.34 3.27 24.53
C LEU A 415 7.76 1.82 24.28
N HIS A 416 8.42 1.59 23.15
CA HIS A 416 8.83 0.26 22.71
C HIS A 416 10.00 0.32 21.73
N ASN A 417 10.70 -0.80 21.61
CA ASN A 417 11.66 -1.03 20.53
C ASN A 417 10.97 -1.88 19.45
N GLU A 418 10.98 -1.44 18.21
CA GLU A 418 10.24 -2.07 17.12
C GLU A 418 10.62 -3.54 16.95
N SER A 419 9.61 -4.43 16.97
CA SER A 419 9.74 -5.88 16.77
C SER A 419 10.71 -6.60 17.72
N SER A 420 11.07 -6.01 18.86
CA SER A 420 12.01 -6.62 19.82
C SER A 420 11.48 -7.94 20.45
N HIS A 421 10.17 -8.19 20.35
CA HIS A 421 9.54 -9.45 20.73
C HIS A 421 9.65 -10.53 19.66
N LEU A 422 10.10 -10.22 18.44
CA LEU A 422 10.25 -11.17 17.33
C LEU A 422 11.68 -11.72 17.24
N HIS A 423 11.86 -12.74 16.41
CA HIS A 423 13.18 -13.34 16.13
C HIS A 423 14.02 -12.48 15.17
N CYS A 424 13.40 -11.55 14.44
CA CYS A 424 14.04 -10.65 13.51
C CYS A 424 13.47 -9.24 13.67
N PHE A 425 14.32 -8.23 13.72
CA PHE A 425 13.91 -6.84 13.91
C PHE A 425 14.83 -5.86 13.16
N PRO A 426 14.35 -4.64 12.83
CA PRO A 426 15.19 -3.64 12.17
C PRO A 426 16.16 -2.98 13.17
N LEU A 427 17.40 -2.74 12.75
CA LEU A 427 18.33 -1.91 13.50
C LEU A 427 18.09 -0.42 13.27
N LYS A 428 17.62 -0.03 12.09
CA LYS A 428 17.35 1.37 11.76
C LYS A 428 15.89 1.62 11.47
N ILE A 429 15.35 2.69 12.03
CA ILE A 429 13.99 3.15 11.81
C ILE A 429 14.02 4.63 11.48
N TRP A 430 13.24 5.04 10.48
CA TRP A 430 13.03 6.43 10.11
C TRP A 430 11.56 6.79 10.23
N PHE A 431 11.28 7.95 10.80
CA PHE A 431 9.96 8.57 10.76
C PHE A 431 10.06 9.89 10.00
N TYR A 432 9.15 10.11 9.07
CA TYR A 432 9.05 11.34 8.28
C TYR A 432 7.72 12.03 8.52
N CYS A 433 7.78 13.33 8.86
CA CYS A 433 6.60 14.14 9.09
C CYS A 433 6.07 14.73 7.79
N VAL A 434 5.08 14.07 7.18
CA VAL A 434 4.34 14.60 6.03
C VAL A 434 3.45 15.75 6.48
N GLN A 435 2.74 15.56 7.62
CA GLN A 435 1.85 16.55 8.21
C GLN A 435 1.87 16.41 9.74
N PRO A 436 2.28 17.46 10.48
CA PRO A 436 2.19 17.47 11.93
C PRO A 436 0.73 17.61 12.39
N ALA A 437 0.42 17.13 13.59
CA ALA A 437 -0.86 17.36 14.25
C ALA A 437 -1.06 18.84 14.60
N ILE A 438 -2.32 19.23 14.87
CA ILE A 438 -2.63 20.58 15.37
C ILE A 438 -2.11 20.71 16.80
N GLU A 439 -2.38 19.71 17.64
CA GLU A 439 -1.89 19.64 19.03
C GLU A 439 -1.45 18.21 19.35
N GLY A 440 -0.35 18.05 20.08
CA GLY A 440 0.18 16.75 20.47
C GLY A 440 0.81 15.99 19.29
N GLY A 441 0.75 14.67 19.34
CA GLY A 441 1.22 13.78 18.26
C GLY A 441 2.73 13.71 18.11
N GLU A 442 3.49 14.16 19.10
CA GLU A 442 4.94 13.99 19.16
C GLU A 442 5.29 12.50 19.18
N THR A 443 6.48 12.20 18.74
CA THR A 443 7.09 10.87 18.91
C THR A 443 8.07 10.94 20.08
N PRO A 444 7.62 10.58 21.31
CA PRO A 444 8.55 10.48 22.43
C PRO A 444 9.56 9.38 22.16
N ILE A 445 10.80 9.65 22.52
CA ILE A 445 11.94 8.74 22.39
C ILE A 445 12.68 8.61 23.71
N VAL A 446 13.32 7.46 23.92
CA VAL A 446 14.08 7.14 25.13
C VAL A 446 15.43 6.54 24.75
N ASP A 447 16.51 7.05 25.31
CA ASP A 447 17.84 6.39 25.23
C ASP A 447 17.82 5.11 26.05
N CYS A 448 17.87 3.95 25.41
CA CYS A 448 17.80 2.64 26.02
C CYS A 448 19.01 2.32 26.91
N ARG A 449 20.15 2.99 26.72
CA ARG A 449 21.33 2.91 27.60
C ARG A 449 21.05 3.58 28.93
N LYS A 450 20.46 4.80 28.88
CA LYS A 450 20.04 5.54 30.05
C LYS A 450 18.93 4.79 30.80
N ALA A 451 17.97 4.25 30.08
CA ALA A 451 16.92 3.42 30.67
C ALA A 451 17.52 2.20 31.39
N TYR A 452 18.46 1.49 30.75
CA TYR A 452 19.20 0.39 31.40
C TYR A 452 19.88 0.81 32.70
N GLN A 453 20.53 1.97 32.70
CA GLN A 453 21.26 2.48 33.89
C GLN A 453 20.32 2.83 35.05
N LEU A 454 19.10 3.29 34.74
CA LEU A 454 18.09 3.71 35.73
C LEU A 454 17.32 2.52 36.38
N LEU A 455 17.31 1.37 35.72
CA LEU A 455 16.75 0.16 36.33
C LEU A 455 17.53 -0.22 37.63
N SER A 456 16.82 -0.66 38.65
CA SER A 456 17.45 -1.18 39.87
C SER A 456 18.33 -2.40 39.58
N PRO A 457 19.40 -2.62 40.35
CA PRO A 457 20.25 -3.81 40.18
C PRO A 457 19.46 -5.10 40.25
N GLN A 458 18.44 -5.17 41.12
CA GLN A 458 17.60 -6.33 41.33
C GLN A 458 16.75 -6.64 40.11
N LEU A 459 16.09 -5.62 39.51
CA LEU A 459 15.27 -5.81 38.31
C LEU A 459 16.15 -6.14 37.10
N ARG A 460 17.32 -5.49 36.95
CA ARG A 460 18.30 -5.84 35.91
C ARG A 460 18.73 -7.30 35.98
N GLU A 461 19.14 -7.77 37.13
CA GLU A 461 19.55 -9.17 37.32
C GLU A 461 18.42 -10.13 36.98
N LYS A 462 17.19 -9.81 37.40
CA LYS A 462 16.01 -10.63 37.14
C LYS A 462 15.68 -10.67 35.62
N LEU A 463 15.71 -9.53 34.94
CA LEU A 463 15.49 -9.43 33.48
C LEU A 463 16.60 -10.11 32.67
N ALA A 464 17.85 -10.03 33.10
CA ALA A 464 18.98 -10.70 32.45
C ALA A 464 18.89 -12.23 32.60
N THR A 465 18.59 -12.71 33.79
CA THR A 465 18.57 -14.15 34.09
C THR A 465 17.33 -14.84 33.52
N LYS A 466 16.16 -14.24 33.70
CA LYS A 466 14.88 -14.84 33.31
C LYS A 466 14.46 -14.50 31.88
N GLN A 467 14.90 -13.38 31.34
CA GLN A 467 14.41 -12.84 30.06
C GLN A 467 12.88 -12.55 30.08
N LEU A 468 12.26 -12.35 28.92
CA LEU A 468 10.82 -12.11 28.77
C LEU A 468 10.18 -13.18 27.88
N MET A 469 9.05 -13.72 28.32
CA MET A 469 8.20 -14.59 27.51
C MET A 469 6.99 -13.80 27.01
N TYR A 470 6.94 -13.55 25.70
CA TYR A 470 5.81 -12.95 25.02
C TYR A 470 4.82 -14.05 24.62
N VAL A 471 3.59 -13.92 25.09
CA VAL A 471 2.50 -14.86 24.80
C VAL A 471 1.48 -14.17 23.90
N ARG A 472 1.10 -14.83 22.83
CA ARG A 472 0.05 -14.37 21.93
C ARG A 472 -0.93 -15.48 21.64
N ASN A 473 -2.21 -15.15 21.78
CA ASN A 473 -3.32 -16.05 21.53
C ASN A 473 -4.09 -15.54 20.29
N TYR A 474 -4.01 -16.31 19.21
CA TYR A 474 -4.70 -16.00 17.95
C TYR A 474 -6.11 -16.60 17.96
N ALA A 475 -6.99 -16.07 18.81
CA ALA A 475 -8.39 -16.47 18.85
C ALA A 475 -9.21 -15.61 17.88
N GLU A 476 -10.19 -16.21 17.21
CA GLU A 476 -11.11 -15.52 16.31
C GLU A 476 -11.84 -14.39 17.03
N LYS A 477 -11.85 -13.19 16.44
CA LYS A 477 -12.52 -11.95 16.92
C LYS A 477 -11.83 -11.11 18.00
N LEU A 478 -10.61 -11.47 18.45
CA LEU A 478 -9.94 -10.73 19.52
C LEU A 478 -8.67 -10.00 19.11
N ASP A 479 -7.92 -10.55 18.20
CA ASP A 479 -6.69 -10.03 17.65
C ASP A 479 -6.60 -10.46 16.17
N VAL A 480 -5.52 -10.11 15.50
CA VAL A 480 -5.24 -10.62 14.15
C VAL A 480 -5.25 -12.16 14.19
N SER A 481 -6.01 -12.81 13.33
CA SER A 481 -6.03 -14.28 13.24
C SER A 481 -4.64 -14.79 12.84
N TRP A 482 -4.29 -16.04 13.21
CA TRP A 482 -3.02 -16.62 12.83
C TRP A 482 -2.86 -16.70 11.29
N GLN A 483 -3.95 -16.90 10.54
CA GLN A 483 -3.93 -16.89 9.07
C GLN A 483 -3.46 -15.54 8.52
N ASN A 484 -3.97 -14.45 9.10
CA ASN A 484 -3.59 -13.10 8.68
C ASN A 484 -2.17 -12.73 9.14
N PHE A 485 -1.77 -13.20 10.32
CA PHE A 485 -0.43 -12.93 10.86
C PHE A 485 0.66 -13.66 10.06
N PHE A 486 0.49 -14.98 9.85
CA PHE A 486 1.45 -15.81 9.12
C PHE A 486 1.24 -15.76 7.59
N LYS A 487 0.20 -15.09 7.11
CA LYS A 487 -0.19 -14.99 5.68
C LYS A 487 -0.34 -16.34 4.98
N THR A 488 -0.82 -17.34 5.69
CA THR A 488 -1.07 -18.70 5.21
C THR A 488 -2.28 -19.31 5.91
N THR A 489 -2.90 -20.29 5.27
CA THR A 489 -3.94 -21.14 5.86
C THR A 489 -3.42 -22.54 6.17
N ASP A 490 -2.14 -22.81 5.88
CA ASP A 490 -1.50 -24.10 6.14
C ASP A 490 -0.83 -24.10 7.51
N LYS A 491 -1.36 -24.93 8.42
CA LYS A 491 -0.80 -25.10 9.77
C LYS A 491 0.64 -25.62 9.75
N SER A 492 0.99 -26.45 8.77
CA SER A 492 2.34 -26.99 8.63
C SER A 492 3.38 -25.90 8.35
N GLU A 493 3.01 -24.88 7.56
CA GLU A 493 3.86 -23.72 7.32
C GLU A 493 4.07 -22.90 8.59
N VAL A 494 2.98 -22.68 9.36
CA VAL A 494 3.04 -21.98 10.65
C VAL A 494 3.93 -22.72 11.64
N GLU A 495 3.78 -24.04 11.75
CA GLU A 495 4.60 -24.87 12.63
C GLU A 495 6.08 -24.82 12.25
N ASN A 496 6.37 -24.91 10.94
CA ASN A 496 7.75 -24.81 10.42
C ASN A 496 8.36 -23.45 10.73
N TYR A 497 7.61 -22.37 10.51
CA TYR A 497 8.03 -21.02 10.89
C TYR A 497 8.34 -20.93 12.39
N CYS A 498 7.44 -21.40 13.25
CA CYS A 498 7.60 -21.37 14.71
C CYS A 498 8.86 -22.14 15.13
N ARG A 499 9.07 -23.36 14.59
CA ARG A 499 10.28 -24.17 14.90
C ARG A 499 11.57 -23.45 14.49
N GLN A 500 11.61 -22.84 13.29
CA GLN A 500 12.77 -22.11 12.80
C GLN A 500 13.06 -20.84 13.63
N ALA A 501 12.01 -20.15 14.06
CA ALA A 501 12.08 -18.92 14.85
C ALA A 501 12.30 -19.16 16.35
N GLY A 502 12.30 -20.43 16.81
CA GLY A 502 12.39 -20.78 18.22
C GLY A 502 11.18 -20.31 19.02
N ILE A 503 9.99 -20.45 18.44
CA ILE A 503 8.69 -20.11 19.04
C ILE A 503 8.01 -21.40 19.47
N GLU A 504 7.61 -21.51 20.72
CA GLU A 504 6.72 -22.56 21.18
C GLU A 504 5.29 -22.27 20.72
N PHE A 505 4.58 -23.30 20.25
CA PHE A 505 3.23 -23.15 19.76
C PHE A 505 2.32 -24.30 20.24
N GLU A 506 1.04 -23.98 20.40
CA GLU A 506 0.02 -24.91 20.88
C GLU A 506 -1.28 -24.64 20.11
N TRP A 507 -1.76 -25.66 19.38
CA TRP A 507 -3.06 -25.64 18.74
C TRP A 507 -4.13 -26.11 19.72
N TYR A 508 -5.27 -25.42 19.73
CA TYR A 508 -6.40 -25.81 20.57
C TYR A 508 -7.74 -25.81 19.79
N SER A 509 -8.84 -26.22 20.44
CA SER A 509 -10.17 -26.32 19.79
C SER A 509 -10.58 -25.01 19.11
N ASN A 510 -11.38 -25.13 18.02
CA ASN A 510 -11.87 -24.02 17.19
C ASN A 510 -10.77 -23.26 16.43
N ASP A 511 -9.77 -23.99 15.92
CA ASP A 511 -8.69 -23.42 15.09
C ASP A 511 -7.87 -22.32 15.78
N GLY A 512 -7.81 -22.35 17.12
CA GLY A 512 -7.02 -21.41 17.90
C GLY A 512 -5.55 -21.81 17.97
N LEU A 513 -4.66 -20.81 18.07
CA LEU A 513 -3.23 -20.96 18.20
C LEU A 513 -2.71 -20.09 19.35
N ILE A 514 -1.93 -20.65 20.25
CA ILE A 514 -1.12 -19.89 21.22
C ILE A 514 0.34 -20.02 20.84
N THR A 515 1.06 -18.90 20.83
CA THR A 515 2.52 -18.88 20.68
C THR A 515 3.17 -18.30 21.91
N ARG A 516 4.34 -18.85 22.28
CA ARG A 516 5.19 -18.38 23.38
C ARG A 516 6.61 -18.21 22.85
N GLN A 517 7.21 -17.08 23.07
CA GLN A 517 8.57 -16.82 22.63
C GLN A 517 9.37 -16.08 23.67
N ILE A 518 10.53 -16.65 24.03
CA ILE A 518 11.44 -16.05 25.01
C ILE A 518 12.40 -15.14 24.24
N ARG A 519 12.51 -13.89 24.69
CA ARG A 519 13.37 -12.85 24.12
C ARG A 519 14.10 -12.09 25.22
N PRO A 520 15.33 -11.62 24.96
CA PRO A 520 16.05 -10.81 25.95
C PRO A 520 15.33 -9.48 26.18
N ALA A 521 15.23 -9.06 27.44
CA ALA A 521 14.84 -7.71 27.82
C ALA A 521 16.02 -6.75 27.86
N LEU A 522 17.19 -7.30 28.15
CA LEU A 522 18.48 -6.61 28.21
C LEU A 522 19.40 -7.22 27.17
N ALA A 523 19.99 -6.39 26.34
CA ALA A 523 20.85 -6.82 25.25
C ALA A 523 22.13 -5.98 25.16
N VAL A 524 23.18 -6.57 24.61
CA VAL A 524 24.41 -5.83 24.26
C VAL A 524 24.30 -5.40 22.82
N HIS A 525 24.41 -4.10 22.57
CA HIS A 525 24.37 -3.56 21.22
C HIS A 525 25.56 -4.05 20.37
N PRO A 526 25.33 -4.66 19.19
CA PRO A 526 26.38 -5.41 18.48
C PRO A 526 27.54 -4.56 17.98
N ARG A 527 27.36 -3.22 17.81
CA ARG A 527 28.38 -2.32 17.28
C ARG A 527 29.02 -1.44 18.36
N THR A 528 28.27 -1.06 19.41
CA THR A 528 28.81 -0.20 20.48
C THR A 528 29.29 -0.98 21.68
N GLY A 529 28.80 -2.22 21.88
CA GLY A 529 29.10 -3.02 23.07
C GLY A 529 28.40 -2.54 24.35
N GLU A 530 27.50 -1.54 24.23
CA GLU A 530 26.79 -0.98 25.38
C GLU A 530 25.55 -1.84 25.70
N SER A 531 25.25 -1.98 27.01
CA SER A 531 24.03 -2.63 27.49
C SER A 531 22.82 -1.71 27.33
N VAL A 532 21.72 -2.26 26.82
CA VAL A 532 20.49 -1.54 26.51
C VAL A 532 19.27 -2.25 27.09
N PHE A 533 18.23 -1.47 27.46
CA PHE A 533 16.91 -1.97 27.81
C PHE A 533 16.07 -2.05 26.54
N PHE A 534 15.93 -3.27 25.97
CA PHE A 534 15.42 -3.53 24.63
C PHE A 534 14.19 -4.45 24.70
N ASN A 535 12.97 -3.91 24.64
CA ASN A 535 11.75 -4.68 24.89
C ASN A 535 10.47 -4.04 24.34
N GLN A 536 9.36 -4.78 24.46
CA GLN A 536 7.99 -4.33 24.19
C GLN A 536 7.03 -4.60 25.36
N ILE A 537 7.50 -4.56 26.61
CA ILE A 537 6.67 -4.85 27.79
C ILE A 537 5.41 -3.98 27.78
N GLN A 538 5.54 -2.68 27.58
CA GLN A 538 4.41 -1.74 27.62
C GLN A 538 3.34 -1.98 26.54
N LEU A 539 3.67 -2.63 25.43
CA LEU A 539 2.69 -2.95 24.39
C LEU A 539 2.01 -4.30 24.58
N HIS A 540 2.55 -5.15 25.44
CA HIS A 540 2.06 -6.53 25.59
C HIS A 540 1.48 -6.83 26.97
N HIS A 541 1.99 -6.20 28.03
CA HIS A 541 1.53 -6.52 29.39
C HIS A 541 0.14 -5.96 29.65
N ILE A 542 -0.74 -6.78 30.20
CA ILE A 542 -2.15 -6.46 30.42
C ILE A 542 -2.38 -5.19 31.25
N SER A 543 -1.49 -4.88 32.21
CA SER A 543 -1.62 -3.69 33.08
C SER A 543 -1.58 -2.34 32.34
N TYR A 544 -1.23 -2.33 31.06
CA TYR A 544 -1.23 -1.12 30.24
C TYR A 544 -2.52 -0.88 29.48
N LEU A 545 -3.50 -1.78 29.59
CA LEU A 545 -4.85 -1.57 29.08
C LEU A 545 -5.68 -0.75 30.09
N ASP A 546 -6.74 -0.10 29.59
CA ASP A 546 -7.70 0.56 30.45
C ASP A 546 -8.31 -0.46 31.44
N THR A 547 -8.51 -0.09 32.72
CA THR A 547 -8.94 -1.00 33.81
C THR A 547 -10.19 -1.82 33.45
N GLU A 548 -11.20 -1.16 32.82
CA GLU A 548 -12.43 -1.84 32.40
C GLU A 548 -12.17 -2.92 31.33
N VAL A 549 -11.22 -2.65 30.42
CA VAL A 549 -10.81 -3.60 29.37
C VAL A 549 -10.04 -4.75 30.00
N GLN A 550 -9.14 -4.46 30.93
CA GLN A 550 -8.37 -5.45 31.68
C GLN A 550 -9.28 -6.43 32.44
N GLU A 551 -10.21 -5.91 33.23
CA GLU A 551 -11.19 -6.70 34.01
C GLU A 551 -12.07 -7.55 33.07
N SER A 552 -12.52 -6.99 31.96
CA SER A 552 -13.33 -7.69 30.97
C SER A 552 -12.55 -8.85 30.33
N LEU A 553 -11.30 -8.62 29.92
CA LEU A 553 -10.45 -9.66 29.34
C LEU A 553 -10.15 -10.79 30.33
N LEU A 554 -9.83 -10.44 31.58
CA LEU A 554 -9.59 -11.43 32.62
C LEU A 554 -10.84 -12.24 32.95
N SER A 555 -12.02 -11.61 33.00
CA SER A 555 -13.29 -12.29 33.23
C SER A 555 -13.68 -13.25 32.12
N ILE A 556 -13.44 -12.87 30.85
CA ILE A 556 -13.85 -13.66 29.67
C ILE A 556 -12.87 -14.79 29.39
N PHE A 557 -11.57 -14.54 29.49
CA PHE A 557 -10.52 -15.47 29.00
C PHE A 557 -9.72 -16.11 30.12
N GLY A 558 -9.77 -15.57 31.31
CA GLY A 558 -8.81 -15.91 32.38
C GLY A 558 -7.39 -15.48 32.00
N GLU A 559 -6.49 -15.52 32.95
CA GLU A 559 -5.10 -15.09 32.80
C GLU A 559 -4.32 -15.89 31.75
N SER A 560 -4.59 -17.18 31.63
CA SER A 560 -3.86 -18.10 30.73
C SER A 560 -4.23 -18.01 29.27
N LYS A 561 -5.33 -17.33 28.90
CA LYS A 561 -5.86 -17.23 27.53
C LYS A 561 -6.05 -15.79 27.06
N LEU A 562 -5.35 -14.85 27.70
CA LEU A 562 -5.34 -13.46 27.25
C LEU A 562 -4.88 -13.35 25.78
N PRO A 563 -5.41 -12.42 24.99
CA PRO A 563 -5.00 -12.22 23.60
C PRO A 563 -3.49 -11.98 23.47
N ARG A 564 -2.95 -11.16 24.38
CA ARG A 564 -1.51 -10.90 24.52
C ARG A 564 -1.17 -10.71 25.97
N ASN A 565 0.00 -11.18 26.38
CA ASN A 565 0.62 -10.82 27.65
C ASN A 565 2.13 -11.07 27.58
N VAL A 566 2.85 -10.55 28.58
CA VAL A 566 4.28 -10.80 28.77
C VAL A 566 4.55 -11.22 30.21
N TYR A 567 5.40 -12.22 30.37
CA TYR A 567 5.84 -12.78 31.60
C TYR A 567 7.37 -12.81 31.64
N PHE A 568 7.96 -13.15 32.76
CA PHE A 568 9.34 -13.61 32.73
C PHE A 568 9.47 -14.93 31.97
N GLY A 569 10.64 -15.22 31.43
CA GLY A 569 10.87 -16.39 30.57
C GLY A 569 10.62 -17.74 31.25
N ASP A 570 10.62 -17.78 32.58
CA ASP A 570 10.25 -18.94 33.37
C ASP A 570 8.72 -19.04 33.63
N GLY A 571 7.92 -18.15 33.04
CA GLY A 571 6.47 -18.10 33.19
C GLY A 571 5.99 -17.36 34.45
N THR A 572 6.88 -16.83 35.27
CA THR A 572 6.46 -16.03 36.45
C THR A 572 5.95 -14.67 36.01
N VAL A 573 4.95 -14.17 36.75
CA VAL A 573 4.32 -12.86 36.49
C VAL A 573 5.32 -11.74 36.80
N ILE A 574 5.30 -10.68 36.00
CA ILE A 574 6.01 -9.42 36.29
C ILE A 574 5.17 -8.69 37.35
N ALA A 575 5.73 -8.44 38.52
CA ALA A 575 5.01 -7.84 39.62
C ALA A 575 4.63 -6.38 39.37
N GLU A 576 3.58 -5.87 40.01
CA GLU A 576 3.12 -4.49 39.86
C GLU A 576 4.21 -3.47 40.18
N GLU A 577 5.03 -3.75 41.19
CA GLU A 577 6.16 -2.90 41.59
C GLU A 577 7.23 -2.84 40.49
N GLU A 578 7.48 -3.94 39.79
CA GLU A 578 8.41 -4.02 38.68
C GLU A 578 7.88 -3.24 37.45
N ILE A 579 6.58 -3.34 37.16
CA ILE A 579 5.91 -2.55 36.16
C ILE A 579 5.97 -1.05 36.49
N ALA A 580 5.72 -0.70 37.76
CA ALA A 580 5.82 0.68 38.23
C ALA A 580 7.25 1.26 38.08
N GLU A 581 8.27 0.45 38.38
CA GLU A 581 9.67 0.81 38.18
C GLU A 581 9.98 1.05 36.69
N ILE A 582 9.57 0.15 35.80
CA ILE A 582 9.73 0.29 34.35
C ILE A 582 9.08 1.58 33.86
N ASN A 583 7.87 1.88 34.33
CA ASN A 583 7.18 3.11 33.99
C ASN A 583 7.95 4.36 34.46
N ALA A 584 8.44 4.35 35.66
CA ALA A 584 9.23 5.47 36.22
C ALA A 584 10.52 5.68 35.41
N VAL A 585 11.22 4.61 35.05
CA VAL A 585 12.43 4.67 34.21
C VAL A 585 12.13 5.31 32.84
N TYR A 586 11.07 4.89 32.17
CA TYR A 586 10.68 5.46 30.89
C TYR A 586 10.26 6.93 31.01
N GLN A 587 9.48 7.30 32.03
CA GLN A 587 9.07 8.70 32.24
C GLN A 587 10.27 9.62 32.53
N GLN A 588 11.24 9.14 33.32
CA GLN A 588 12.46 9.90 33.65
C GLN A 588 13.41 10.06 32.44
N SER A 589 13.37 9.12 31.49
CA SER A 589 14.28 9.07 30.34
C SER A 589 13.68 9.68 29.08
N LYS A 590 12.37 9.93 29.06
CA LYS A 590 11.61 10.36 27.91
C LYS A 590 12.00 11.74 27.42
N THR A 591 12.25 11.88 26.12
CA THR A 591 12.42 13.13 25.42
C THR A 591 11.35 13.24 24.33
N SER A 592 10.70 14.39 24.24
CA SER A 592 9.70 14.70 23.22
C SER A 592 10.02 15.99 22.53
N PHE A 593 9.63 16.12 21.26
CA PHE A 593 9.78 17.35 20.48
C PHE A 593 8.58 17.54 19.56
N PRO A 594 8.16 18.79 19.30
CA PRO A 594 7.10 19.05 18.34
C PRO A 594 7.61 18.79 16.91
N TRP A 595 6.84 18.02 16.15
CA TRP A 595 7.10 17.79 14.74
C TRP A 595 6.96 19.08 13.94
N GLN A 596 7.89 19.32 13.03
CA GLN A 596 7.73 20.27 11.94
C GLN A 596 7.51 19.50 10.65
N GLN A 597 6.72 20.06 9.73
CA GLN A 597 6.54 19.45 8.42
C GLN A 597 7.89 19.24 7.75
N ASN A 598 8.11 18.09 7.16
CA ASN A 598 9.34 17.66 6.51
C ASN A 598 10.50 17.30 7.45
N ASP A 599 10.28 17.25 8.76
CA ASP A 599 11.27 16.65 9.68
C ASP A 599 11.42 15.15 9.40
N VAL A 600 12.64 14.64 9.51
CA VAL A 600 12.95 13.21 9.52
C VAL A 600 13.72 12.89 10.80
N ILE A 601 13.28 11.87 11.55
CA ILE A 601 14.10 11.29 12.61
C ILE A 601 14.56 9.89 12.21
N MET A 602 15.84 9.63 12.43
CA MET A 602 16.46 8.30 12.29
C MET A 602 16.83 7.79 13.67
N LEU A 603 16.40 6.57 13.99
CA LEU A 603 16.68 5.90 15.25
C LEU A 603 17.53 4.65 14.98
N ASP A 604 18.47 4.40 15.85
CA ASP A 604 18.94 3.05 16.09
C ASP A 604 17.97 2.36 17.04
N ASN A 605 17.31 1.32 16.59
CA ASN A 605 16.21 0.69 17.31
C ASN A 605 16.63 -0.02 18.61
N MET A 606 17.88 -0.40 18.75
CA MET A 606 18.40 -0.95 20.03
C MET A 606 18.79 0.16 21.01
N LEU A 607 19.28 1.31 20.49
CA LEU A 607 19.69 2.44 21.33
C LEU A 607 18.54 3.38 21.68
N ALA A 608 17.43 3.35 20.92
CA ALA A 608 16.33 4.28 21.10
C ALA A 608 14.97 3.57 21.02
N ALA A 609 14.21 3.54 22.11
CA ALA A 609 12.80 3.23 22.12
C ALA A 609 11.97 4.44 21.69
N HIS A 610 10.77 4.21 21.15
CA HIS A 610 9.88 5.26 20.66
C HIS A 610 8.41 4.97 20.97
N GLY A 611 7.59 6.01 20.87
CA GLY A 611 6.14 5.93 21.07
C GLY A 611 5.41 7.04 20.32
N ARG A 612 4.13 7.29 20.67
CA ARG A 612 3.32 8.39 20.11
C ARG A 612 2.42 8.99 21.18
N ASN A 613 2.49 10.29 21.34
CA ASN A 613 1.54 11.02 22.18
C ASN A 613 0.16 11.12 21.50
N PRO A 614 -0.95 11.25 22.27
CA PRO A 614 -2.27 11.58 21.73
C PRO A 614 -2.21 12.89 20.94
N TYR A 615 -3.16 13.08 20.01
CA TYR A 615 -3.19 14.27 19.17
C TYR A 615 -4.59 14.64 18.70
N THR A 616 -4.73 15.91 18.29
CA THR A 616 -5.93 16.43 17.64
C THR A 616 -5.64 16.85 16.21
N GLY A 617 -6.66 16.79 15.36
CA GLY A 617 -6.56 17.14 13.95
C GLY A 617 -5.94 16.05 13.07
N GLN A 618 -5.59 16.42 11.86
CA GLN A 618 -4.93 15.51 10.92
C GLN A 618 -3.45 15.39 11.26
N ARG A 619 -2.95 14.17 11.24
CA ARG A 619 -1.52 13.85 11.41
C ARG A 619 -1.12 12.77 10.43
N LYS A 620 -0.04 12.99 9.70
CA LYS A 620 0.52 11.97 8.80
C LYS A 620 2.03 11.86 9.01
N ILE A 621 2.44 10.74 9.63
CA ILE A 621 3.83 10.31 9.77
C ILE A 621 3.97 9.00 9.03
N VAL A 622 5.01 8.87 8.22
CA VAL A 622 5.35 7.65 7.52
C VAL A 622 6.66 7.08 8.04
N VAL A 623 6.85 5.78 7.87
CA VAL A 623 7.94 5.00 8.47
C VAL A 623 8.71 4.25 7.40
N SER A 624 10.03 4.17 7.54
CA SER A 624 10.88 3.26 6.78
C SER A 624 11.80 2.51 7.73
N MET A 625 12.23 1.30 7.37
CA MET A 625 13.07 0.44 8.21
C MET A 625 14.18 -0.19 7.38
N GLY A 626 15.29 -0.49 8.05
CA GLY A 626 16.43 -1.12 7.37
C GLY A 626 17.37 -1.86 8.31
N GLU A 627 18.30 -2.58 7.73
CA GLU A 627 19.28 -3.39 8.46
C GLU A 627 18.64 -4.39 9.40
N MET A 628 17.92 -5.39 8.85
CA MET A 628 17.31 -6.46 9.65
C MET A 628 18.41 -7.31 10.30
N ILE A 629 18.23 -7.58 11.59
CA ILE A 629 19.11 -8.44 12.38
C ILE A 629 18.30 -9.57 13.04
N ASN A 630 18.91 -10.74 13.20
CA ASN A 630 18.29 -11.84 13.94
C ASN A 630 18.61 -11.74 15.44
N SER A 631 17.64 -12.05 16.28
CA SER A 631 17.82 -12.04 17.75
C SER A 631 18.90 -13.02 18.24
N LYS A 632 19.27 -14.03 17.42
CA LYS A 632 20.37 -14.96 17.71
C LYS A 632 21.76 -14.32 17.53
N ASP A 633 21.85 -13.22 16.79
CA ASP A 633 23.09 -12.52 16.50
C ASP A 633 23.42 -11.42 17.51
N ILE A 634 22.58 -11.26 18.55
CA ILE A 634 22.82 -10.32 19.65
C ILE A 634 23.20 -11.04 20.93
N ASN A 635 24.12 -10.45 21.67
CA ASN A 635 24.51 -10.93 22.98
C ASN A 635 23.50 -10.48 24.05
N ILE A 636 23.21 -11.33 24.98
CA ILE A 636 22.39 -11.04 26.17
C ILE A 636 23.30 -10.46 27.25
N CYS A 637 22.82 -9.46 27.99
CA CYS A 637 23.56 -8.88 29.12
C CYS A 637 23.70 -9.86 30.29
#